data_02d8c699dcdb54dbb1570d9f34ea16b0
#
_entry.id   02d8c699dcdb54dbb1570d9f34ea16b0
#
_cell.length_a   1.000
_cell.length_b   1.000
_cell.length_c   1.000
_cell.angle_alpha   90.00
_cell.angle_beta   90.00
_cell.angle_gamma   90.00
#
_symmetry.space_group_name_H-M   'P 1'
#
loop_
_entity.id
_entity.type
_entity.pdbx_description
1 polymer ?
#
loop_
_entity_poly.entity_id
_entity_poly.type
_entity_poly.pdbx_seq_one_letter_code
_entity_poly.pdbx_strand_id
1 'polypeptide(L)'
;MRMYDGGGVSGRRLASLGICALGVAAAPMVAGAQDAQRSENEGALAEVTVSARYTQESLQETPLAITAVSGAELEARAIPNVASLSAAVPNLYTHVGDAVQGPTPTISMRGVTAGDYSFARDPAVGIYVDDVYHSTLVGANIDLADIESIEVRRGPQGTLAGNASIAGSISINSKQPKGDDSGFFSAAFGSHNQIALRGAYDTAISDNLFMRVSGQSVRKDGYVDQLDFTCEMTRRGTPELAANFPTADQSAIQRGCKMGTFGGQNLGAGKVVLRYLASDRLEFTTQASYSRARDEAPAEILVDAHPAPADGFNSVYSAELFDRYGIVYDSRFLPPPDRPYTSYATFNRPLSGIGFDNSQGQYSKNFSFKTDYDLTDTIHLKAIAAYSNHGGHLHQAGDVSPLGYVQGQVFFDTDQYTGEVRLTGSSFDSKLDWVAGLFYMDSKNHLTGTIEFVTNNFIEDDHFTTETASAFMHGNYSVTDKLRFSAGLRYATSKKTASLDHPPLFNETIPFSVDADRVDWLAGLDYKFTDNLMGYFTVSTGSRPAGITTIVNTIYQLSQYPAEELTAYEAGIKSEWFNNRLRLNLAAFYSDYPSRLTSQAGFQCLGEAPPPRRRLLASECPPGGAIGWSITIGTPAEIEGVELELTAEPIDGLLFNLSGGYNHFINGVKEPGEPGYLAPGNLPMPEVNASAGLQYEIPLFGGTLTPRVDANYMSKQTFVFQASRLSPTGPLDTVPGHTIVNAQLAYQFGDTRSWQAVLAATNVTDKYYFHTLFWGSTVATAGVIAPPREYTFTLRKSF
;
A
#
# COMPACT_ATOMS: atom_id res chain seq x y z
N MET A 1 -17.68 -34.04 10.09
CA MET A 1 -17.70 -35.15 9.13
C MET A 1 -18.97 -35.05 8.28
N ARG A 2 -18.90 -34.25 7.24
CA ARG A 2 -19.80 -34.26 6.07
C ARG A 2 -18.97 -33.91 4.86
N MET A 3 -18.77 -34.91 4.02
CA MET A 3 -18.09 -34.83 2.75
C MET A 3 -18.87 -33.92 1.80
N TYR A 4 -18.17 -32.99 1.18
CA TYR A 4 -18.65 -32.28 -0.01
C TYR A 4 -18.17 -33.05 -1.23
N ASP A 5 -19.12 -33.61 -1.93
CA ASP A 5 -18.95 -34.34 -3.19
C ASP A 5 -18.53 -33.37 -4.30
N GLY A 6 -17.41 -33.67 -4.92
CA GLY A 6 -16.95 -33.00 -6.13
C GLY A 6 -17.69 -33.48 -7.37
N GLY A 7 -18.62 -32.69 -7.87
CA GLY A 7 -19.26 -32.90 -9.15
C GLY A 7 -18.55 -32.13 -10.27
N GLY A 8 -17.70 -32.80 -11.04
CA GLY A 8 -17.17 -32.28 -12.29
C GLY A 8 -18.28 -32.10 -13.33
N VAL A 9 -18.39 -30.89 -13.89
CA VAL A 9 -19.15 -30.66 -15.12
C VAL A 9 -18.28 -29.89 -16.11
N SER A 10 -17.75 -30.60 -17.06
CA SER A 10 -17.26 -30.07 -18.32
C SER A 10 -18.45 -29.49 -19.11
N GLY A 11 -18.39 -28.19 -19.40
CA GLY A 11 -19.40 -27.55 -20.24
C GLY A 11 -18.91 -26.23 -20.79
N ARG A 12 -18.19 -26.30 -21.95
CA ARG A 12 -18.00 -25.15 -22.82
C ARG A 12 -19.38 -24.57 -23.18
N ARG A 13 -19.70 -23.39 -22.68
CA ARG A 13 -20.71 -22.53 -23.31
C ARG A 13 -20.08 -21.18 -23.57
N LEU A 14 -19.90 -20.90 -24.86
CA LEU A 14 -19.75 -19.55 -25.40
C LEU A 14 -20.98 -18.73 -24.95
N ALA A 15 -20.76 -17.78 -24.06
CA ALA A 15 -21.73 -16.74 -23.77
C ALA A 15 -21.49 -15.59 -24.75
N SER A 16 -22.38 -15.47 -25.72
CA SER A 16 -22.52 -14.32 -26.59
C SER A 16 -22.86 -13.09 -25.74
N LEU A 17 -21.93 -12.16 -25.66
CA LEU A 17 -22.19 -10.80 -25.15
C LEU A 17 -23.11 -10.09 -26.15
N GLY A 18 -24.36 -9.96 -25.80
CA GLY A 18 -25.30 -9.07 -26.45
C GLY A 18 -24.89 -7.62 -26.18
N ILE A 19 -24.41 -6.96 -27.22
CA ILE A 19 -24.19 -5.51 -27.22
C ILE A 19 -25.59 -4.88 -27.29
N CYS A 20 -26.10 -4.34 -26.16
CA CYS A 20 -27.20 -3.41 -26.16
C CYS A 20 -26.68 -2.08 -26.74
N ALA A 21 -26.92 -1.88 -28.04
CA ALA A 21 -26.76 -0.57 -28.67
C ALA A 21 -27.91 0.34 -28.18
N LEU A 22 -27.61 1.19 -27.20
CA LEU A 22 -28.45 2.35 -26.89
C LEU A 22 -28.26 3.37 -28.00
N GLY A 23 -29.27 3.50 -28.86
CA GLY A 23 -29.34 4.55 -29.86
C GLY A 23 -29.49 5.92 -29.18
N VAL A 24 -28.40 6.70 -29.19
CA VAL A 24 -28.41 8.10 -28.78
C VAL A 24 -28.98 8.91 -29.94
N ALA A 25 -30.21 9.44 -29.78
CA ALA A 25 -30.76 10.44 -30.66
C ALA A 25 -29.97 11.75 -30.49
N ALA A 26 -29.31 12.18 -31.56
CA ALA A 26 -28.63 13.45 -31.62
C ALA A 26 -29.63 14.59 -31.65
N ALA A 27 -29.77 15.33 -30.55
CA ALA A 27 -30.35 16.66 -30.54
C ALA A 27 -29.24 17.70 -30.77
N PRO A 28 -29.46 18.78 -31.53
CA PRO A 28 -28.43 19.80 -31.74
C PRO A 28 -28.24 20.65 -30.47
N MET A 29 -27.10 20.47 -29.81
CA MET A 29 -26.70 21.36 -28.71
C MET A 29 -26.17 22.68 -29.26
N VAL A 30 -26.77 23.75 -28.78
CA VAL A 30 -26.23 25.12 -28.90
C VAL A 30 -25.01 25.19 -27.96
N ALA A 31 -23.83 25.30 -28.53
CA ALA A 31 -22.60 25.47 -27.78
C ALA A 31 -22.56 26.83 -27.10
N GLY A 32 -22.85 26.86 -25.80
CA GLY A 32 -22.44 27.96 -24.93
C GLY A 32 -21.00 27.72 -24.53
N ALA A 33 -20.04 28.36 -25.19
CA ALA A 33 -18.67 28.40 -24.74
C ALA A 33 -18.62 29.16 -23.42
N GLN A 34 -18.51 28.46 -22.28
CA GLN A 34 -17.93 29.04 -21.09
C GLN A 34 -16.41 28.95 -21.23
N ASP A 35 -15.80 30.06 -21.59
CA ASP A 35 -14.38 30.30 -21.37
C ASP A 35 -14.10 30.03 -19.89
N ALA A 36 -13.33 28.97 -19.64
CA ALA A 36 -12.68 28.86 -18.36
C ALA A 36 -11.86 30.15 -18.17
N GLN A 37 -12.26 30.97 -17.21
CA GLN A 37 -11.50 32.13 -16.81
C GLN A 37 -10.10 31.66 -16.42
N ARG A 38 -9.17 31.74 -17.36
CA ARG A 38 -7.76 31.77 -17.09
C ARG A 38 -7.55 33.03 -16.25
N SER A 39 -7.22 32.82 -14.97
CA SER A 39 -6.95 33.94 -14.06
C SER A 39 -5.87 34.83 -14.64
N GLU A 40 -5.96 36.16 -14.41
CA GLU A 40 -5.04 37.19 -14.93
C GLU A 40 -3.56 37.08 -14.47
N ASN A 41 -3.13 35.93 -13.90
CA ASN A 41 -1.75 35.57 -13.62
C ASN A 41 -1.28 34.45 -14.56
N GLU A 42 -1.06 34.75 -15.82
CA GLU A 42 -0.39 33.82 -16.74
C GLU A 42 0.99 33.43 -16.16
N GLY A 43 1.18 32.11 -15.88
CA GLY A 43 2.44 31.54 -15.42
C GLY A 43 2.64 31.41 -13.91
N ALA A 44 1.63 31.63 -13.07
CA ALA A 44 1.66 31.32 -11.65
C ALA A 44 1.24 29.87 -11.38
N LEU A 45 1.94 29.17 -10.47
CA LEU A 45 1.53 27.86 -9.98
C LEU A 45 0.13 27.97 -9.35
N ALA A 46 -0.76 27.04 -9.69
CA ALA A 46 -2.09 27.00 -9.12
C ALA A 46 -2.02 26.83 -7.60
N GLU A 47 -2.92 27.50 -6.88
CA GLU A 47 -3.08 27.28 -5.44
C GLU A 47 -3.52 25.84 -5.21
N VAL A 48 -2.86 25.16 -4.25
CA VAL A 48 -3.21 23.81 -3.83
C VAL A 48 -3.95 23.91 -2.49
N THR A 49 -5.20 23.50 -2.48
CA THR A 49 -6.00 23.38 -1.27
C THR A 49 -5.95 21.97 -0.71
N VAL A 50 -5.94 21.83 0.61
CA VAL A 50 -5.92 20.56 1.34
C VAL A 50 -6.98 20.55 2.43
N SER A 51 -7.45 19.35 2.79
CA SER A 51 -8.42 19.15 3.86
C SER A 51 -7.77 18.63 5.14
N ALA A 52 -6.54 19.06 5.40
CA ALA A 52 -5.64 18.47 6.40
C ALA A 52 -6.18 18.53 7.84
N ARG A 53 -6.96 19.54 8.18
CA ARG A 53 -7.52 19.76 9.54
C ARG A 53 -9.05 19.81 9.53
N TYR A 54 -9.67 19.06 8.60
CA TYR A 54 -11.12 19.03 8.36
C TYR A 54 -11.73 20.36 7.88
N THR A 55 -10.88 21.32 7.55
CA THR A 55 -11.22 22.57 6.86
C THR A 55 -10.43 22.65 5.57
N GLN A 56 -10.98 23.25 4.53
CA GLN A 56 -10.22 23.53 3.31
C GLN A 56 -9.27 24.70 3.57
N GLU A 57 -7.98 24.43 3.41
CA GLU A 57 -6.93 25.41 3.65
C GLU A 57 -5.93 25.39 2.48
N SER A 58 -5.24 26.53 2.27
CA SER A 58 -4.10 26.54 1.36
C SER A 58 -2.98 25.62 1.90
N LEU A 59 -2.39 24.82 1.03
CA LEU A 59 -1.22 23.99 1.35
C LEU A 59 -0.11 24.81 2.01
N GLN A 60 0.09 26.06 1.54
CA GLN A 60 1.14 26.96 2.03
C GLN A 60 0.84 27.56 3.40
N GLU A 61 -0.42 27.55 3.85
CA GLU A 61 -0.84 28.04 5.16
C GLU A 61 -1.04 26.92 6.21
N THR A 62 -0.87 25.66 5.80
CA THR A 62 -1.05 24.49 6.69
C THR A 62 0.28 24.13 7.36
N PRO A 63 0.42 24.27 8.71
CA PRO A 63 1.70 24.10 9.41
C PRO A 63 2.00 22.64 9.73
N LEU A 64 2.13 21.81 8.69
CA LEU A 64 2.53 20.41 8.78
C LEU A 64 3.13 19.93 7.45
N ALA A 65 3.90 18.85 7.49
CA ALA A 65 4.44 18.19 6.30
C ALA A 65 3.34 17.42 5.59
N ILE A 66 2.85 17.98 4.48
CA ILE A 66 1.79 17.38 3.66
C ILE A 66 2.13 17.49 2.18
N THR A 67 1.94 16.40 1.46
CA THR A 67 1.99 16.36 -0.01
C THR A 67 0.58 16.19 -0.53
N ALA A 68 0.15 17.05 -1.44
CA ALA A 68 -1.10 16.91 -2.16
C ALA A 68 -0.79 16.67 -3.65
N VAL A 69 -1.33 15.58 -4.20
CA VAL A 69 -1.14 15.20 -5.60
C VAL A 69 -2.51 15.16 -6.26
N SER A 70 -2.70 15.94 -7.31
CA SER A 70 -3.97 15.95 -8.06
C SER A 70 -4.13 14.70 -8.93
N GLY A 71 -5.37 14.36 -9.30
CA GLY A 71 -5.64 13.26 -10.22
C GLY A 71 -4.93 13.43 -11.57
N ALA A 72 -4.80 14.68 -12.07
CA ALA A 72 -4.08 14.98 -13.29
C ALA A 72 -2.57 14.72 -13.16
N GLU A 73 -1.98 15.05 -12.02
CA GLU A 73 -0.57 14.80 -11.75
C GLU A 73 -0.29 13.29 -11.56
N LEU A 74 -1.20 12.53 -10.93
CA LEU A 74 -1.12 11.07 -10.86
C LEU A 74 -1.05 10.45 -12.26
N GLU A 75 -1.93 10.89 -13.17
CA GLU A 75 -1.93 10.42 -14.56
C GLU A 75 -0.64 10.83 -15.29
N ALA A 76 -0.18 12.08 -15.12
CA ALA A 76 1.04 12.60 -15.76
C ALA A 76 2.32 11.90 -15.28
N ARG A 77 2.35 11.41 -14.04
CA ARG A 77 3.49 10.67 -13.46
C ARG A 77 3.37 9.14 -13.62
N ALA A 78 2.30 8.65 -14.25
CA ALA A 78 1.98 7.23 -14.37
C ALA A 78 1.93 6.52 -13.00
N ILE A 79 1.26 7.14 -12.00
CA ILE A 79 1.02 6.57 -10.66
C ILE A 79 -0.38 5.93 -10.64
N PRO A 80 -0.52 4.62 -10.84
CA PRO A 80 -1.83 3.97 -11.01
C PRO A 80 -2.53 3.61 -9.70
N ASN A 81 -1.80 3.41 -8.61
CA ASN A 81 -2.32 2.90 -7.33
C ASN A 81 -1.49 3.39 -6.13
N VAL A 82 -1.97 3.06 -4.92
CA VAL A 82 -1.31 3.44 -3.66
C VAL A 82 0.11 2.87 -3.54
N ALA A 83 0.36 1.65 -4.04
CA ALA A 83 1.71 1.05 -3.99
C ALA A 83 2.75 1.79 -4.84
N SER A 84 2.34 2.74 -5.69
CA SER A 84 3.23 3.55 -6.54
C SER A 84 3.46 4.97 -6.02
N LEU A 85 2.85 5.37 -4.88
CA LEU A 85 2.91 6.74 -4.35
C LEU A 85 4.30 7.19 -3.92
N SER A 86 5.20 6.26 -3.62
CA SER A 86 6.60 6.57 -3.25
C SER A 86 7.34 7.40 -4.30
N ALA A 87 6.89 7.38 -5.57
CA ALA A 87 7.44 8.20 -6.66
C ALA A 87 7.10 9.70 -6.54
N ALA A 88 6.17 10.10 -5.66
CA ALA A 88 5.72 11.48 -5.54
C ALA A 88 5.94 12.08 -4.15
N VAL A 89 6.12 11.26 -3.10
CA VAL A 89 6.06 11.71 -1.71
C VAL A 89 7.40 11.46 -1.00
N PRO A 90 8.02 12.51 -0.40
CA PRO A 90 9.21 12.34 0.43
C PRO A 90 8.96 11.41 1.61
N ASN A 91 9.96 10.60 1.98
CA ASN A 91 9.94 9.69 3.13
C ASN A 91 8.72 8.74 3.19
N LEU A 92 8.08 8.51 2.03
CA LEU A 92 7.11 7.46 1.83
C LEU A 92 7.75 6.35 0.98
N TYR A 93 7.68 5.13 1.46
CA TYR A 93 8.06 3.95 0.72
C TYR A 93 6.88 3.00 0.65
N THR A 94 6.44 2.70 -0.56
CA THR A 94 5.31 1.80 -0.82
C THR A 94 5.70 0.80 -1.91
N HIS A 95 5.27 -0.43 -1.74
CA HIS A 95 5.42 -1.47 -2.76
C HIS A 95 4.32 -2.53 -2.61
N VAL A 96 4.13 -3.35 -3.63
CA VAL A 96 3.26 -4.53 -3.55
C VAL A 96 3.87 -5.54 -2.58
N GLY A 97 3.05 -6.25 -1.84
CA GLY A 97 3.48 -7.28 -0.91
C GLY A 97 4.26 -8.41 -1.59
N ASP A 98 4.97 -9.17 -0.79
CA ASP A 98 5.68 -10.39 -1.21
C ASP A 98 4.75 -11.63 -1.14
N ALA A 99 5.32 -12.83 -1.37
CA ALA A 99 4.59 -14.09 -1.30
C ALA A 99 3.85 -14.32 0.02
N VAL A 100 4.35 -13.74 1.09
CA VAL A 100 3.77 -13.93 2.43
C VAL A 100 2.64 -12.93 2.70
N GLN A 101 2.71 -11.74 2.05
CA GLN A 101 1.76 -10.64 2.28
C GLN A 101 0.69 -10.51 1.19
N GLY A 102 0.87 -11.21 0.07
CA GLY A 102 -0.09 -11.23 -1.04
C GLY A 102 -0.40 -9.86 -1.63
N PRO A 103 -1.68 -9.54 -1.90
CA PRO A 103 -2.08 -8.29 -2.52
C PRO A 103 -2.03 -7.08 -1.57
N THR A 104 -1.64 -7.27 -0.31
CA THR A 104 -1.55 -6.20 0.70
C THR A 104 -0.35 -5.31 0.42
N PRO A 105 -0.51 -3.99 0.27
CA PRO A 105 0.64 -3.10 0.07
C PRO A 105 1.43 -2.95 1.37
N THR A 106 2.75 -2.95 1.26
CA THR A 106 3.62 -2.47 2.33
C THR A 106 3.69 -0.95 2.25
N ILE A 107 3.44 -0.27 3.37
CA ILE A 107 3.49 1.18 3.47
C ILE A 107 4.42 1.55 4.63
N SER A 108 5.49 2.27 4.31
CA SER A 108 6.44 2.80 5.29
C SER A 108 6.50 4.32 5.17
N MET A 109 6.37 5.02 6.28
CA MET A 109 6.43 6.47 6.32
C MET A 109 7.32 6.91 7.48
N ARG A 110 8.34 7.74 7.20
CA ARG A 110 9.31 8.23 8.20
C ARG A 110 9.88 7.12 9.08
N GLY A 111 10.24 5.97 8.50
CA GLY A 111 10.83 4.85 9.24
C GLY A 111 9.85 3.90 9.92
N VAL A 112 8.55 4.17 9.89
CA VAL A 112 7.52 3.28 10.47
C VAL A 112 6.88 2.47 9.37
N THR A 113 6.97 1.15 9.48
CA THR A 113 6.50 0.22 8.46
C THR A 113 5.26 -0.55 8.92
N ALA A 114 4.31 -0.71 8.01
CA ALA A 114 3.24 -1.69 8.11
C ALA A 114 3.09 -2.38 6.75
N GLY A 115 2.98 -3.68 6.75
CA GLY A 115 2.89 -4.48 5.53
C GLY A 115 2.50 -5.91 5.87
N ASP A 116 1.50 -6.09 6.75
CA ASP A 116 1.06 -7.40 7.23
C ASP A 116 -0.41 -7.57 6.89
N TYR A 117 -0.80 -8.73 6.38
CA TYR A 117 -2.20 -9.07 6.15
C TYR A 117 -2.95 -9.44 7.44
N SER A 118 -2.22 -9.67 8.52
CA SER A 118 -2.83 -10.08 9.78
C SER A 118 -3.70 -8.98 10.39
N PHE A 119 -4.87 -9.39 10.85
CA PHE A 119 -5.84 -8.52 11.52
C PHE A 119 -5.51 -8.22 12.99
N ALA A 120 -4.53 -8.90 13.54
CA ALA A 120 -4.11 -8.68 14.93
C ALA A 120 -3.35 -7.36 15.13
N ARG A 121 -2.84 -6.76 14.04
CA ARG A 121 -2.01 -5.55 14.07
C ARG A 121 -2.64 -4.41 13.25
N ASP A 122 -2.88 -3.26 13.88
CA ASP A 122 -3.36 -2.09 13.18
C ASP A 122 -2.32 -1.54 12.19
N PRO A 123 -2.74 -0.94 11.06
CA PRO A 123 -1.84 -0.20 10.18
C PRO A 123 -1.09 0.91 10.92
N ALA A 124 0.14 1.23 10.49
CA ALA A 124 0.88 2.37 11.04
C ALA A 124 0.52 3.70 10.34
N VAL A 125 0.05 3.61 9.10
CA VAL A 125 -0.43 4.73 8.29
C VAL A 125 -1.92 4.59 8.10
N GLY A 126 -2.70 5.58 8.52
CA GLY A 126 -4.14 5.60 8.35
C GLY A 126 -4.51 5.81 6.88
N ILE A 127 -5.38 4.96 6.33
CA ILE A 127 -5.88 5.11 4.96
C ILE A 127 -7.34 5.53 5.02
N TYR A 128 -7.67 6.60 4.31
CA TYR A 128 -9.00 7.16 4.21
C TYR A 128 -9.41 7.27 2.75
N VAL A 129 -10.60 6.81 2.43
CA VAL A 129 -11.20 6.99 1.11
C VAL A 129 -12.49 7.76 1.29
N ASP A 130 -12.53 8.97 0.74
CA ASP A 130 -13.68 9.85 0.89
C ASP A 130 -14.13 10.02 2.35
N ASP A 131 -13.20 10.34 3.26
CA ASP A 131 -13.36 10.46 4.72
C ASP A 131 -13.61 9.13 5.48
N VAL A 132 -13.79 7.99 4.81
CA VAL A 132 -14.01 6.70 5.47
C VAL A 132 -12.69 6.02 5.79
N TYR A 133 -12.46 5.69 7.06
CA TYR A 133 -11.26 5.00 7.53
C TYR A 133 -11.28 3.50 7.17
N HIS A 134 -10.16 2.99 6.69
CA HIS A 134 -9.90 1.57 6.44
C HIS A 134 -9.04 0.99 7.57
N SER A 135 -9.59 0.03 8.32
CA SER A 135 -8.92 -0.56 9.49
C SER A 135 -7.85 -1.59 9.15
N THR A 136 -7.76 -2.02 7.91
CA THR A 136 -6.82 -3.05 7.43
C THR A 136 -6.14 -2.62 6.15
N LEU A 137 -4.93 -3.13 5.90
CA LEU A 137 -4.23 -2.96 4.62
C LEU A 137 -4.75 -3.91 3.54
N VAL A 138 -5.52 -4.93 3.90
CA VAL A 138 -6.23 -5.79 2.94
C VAL A 138 -7.24 -4.91 2.17
N GLY A 139 -7.15 -4.92 0.85
CA GLY A 139 -7.96 -4.04 0.00
C GLY A 139 -7.47 -2.58 -0.08
N ALA A 140 -6.36 -2.24 0.58
CA ALA A 140 -5.81 -0.89 0.59
C ALA A 140 -4.95 -0.53 -0.64
N ASN A 141 -4.64 -1.49 -1.51
CA ASN A 141 -4.02 -1.18 -2.81
C ASN A 141 -5.08 -0.67 -3.80
N ILE A 142 -5.58 0.52 -3.50
CA ILE A 142 -6.68 1.16 -4.20
C ILE A 142 -6.17 1.70 -5.54
N ASP A 143 -6.88 1.38 -6.62
CA ASP A 143 -6.63 1.99 -7.92
C ASP A 143 -7.15 3.44 -7.94
N LEU A 144 -6.34 4.32 -8.48
CA LEU A 144 -6.52 5.78 -8.42
C LEU A 144 -7.23 6.34 -9.68
N ALA A 145 -8.17 5.58 -10.24
CA ALA A 145 -9.01 6.09 -11.33
C ALA A 145 -10.10 7.05 -10.82
N ASP A 146 -10.32 8.15 -11.53
CA ASP A 146 -11.35 9.16 -11.24
C ASP A 146 -11.21 9.82 -9.85
N ILE A 147 -9.96 10.07 -9.45
CA ILE A 147 -9.59 10.73 -8.20
C ILE A 147 -9.48 12.24 -8.42
N GLU A 148 -9.92 13.03 -7.44
CA GLU A 148 -9.70 14.48 -7.38
C GLU A 148 -8.26 14.76 -6.89
N SER A 149 -7.93 14.19 -5.73
CA SER A 149 -6.63 14.40 -5.08
C SER A 149 -6.27 13.25 -4.13
N ILE A 150 -4.98 13.14 -3.84
CA ILE A 150 -4.45 12.37 -2.72
C ILE A 150 -3.70 13.34 -1.82
N GLU A 151 -3.97 13.25 -0.53
CA GLU A 151 -3.25 13.99 0.50
C GLU A 151 -2.47 13.00 1.37
N VAL A 152 -1.17 13.17 1.46
CA VAL A 152 -0.29 12.39 2.33
C VAL A 152 0.24 13.28 3.44
N ARG A 153 -0.26 13.06 4.66
CA ARG A 153 0.16 13.77 5.87
C ARG A 153 1.21 12.92 6.56
N ARG A 154 2.40 13.47 6.70
CA ARG A 154 3.55 12.77 7.30
C ARG A 154 3.70 13.14 8.77
N GLY A 155 4.12 12.18 9.59
CA GLY A 155 4.19 12.31 11.03
C GLY A 155 2.87 12.02 11.75
N PRO A 156 2.87 11.95 13.09
CA PRO A 156 1.72 11.56 13.87
C PRO A 156 0.50 12.45 13.62
N GLN A 157 -0.62 11.84 13.33
CA GLN A 157 -1.92 12.48 13.12
C GLN A 157 -2.95 12.04 14.17
N GLY A 158 -2.48 11.64 15.34
CA GLY A 158 -3.31 11.06 16.41
C GLY A 158 -4.51 11.91 16.81
N THR A 159 -4.41 13.22 16.73
CA THR A 159 -5.49 14.13 17.15
C THR A 159 -6.60 14.31 16.11
N LEU A 160 -6.28 14.20 14.83
CA LEU A 160 -7.22 14.47 13.74
C LEU A 160 -7.56 13.20 12.96
N ALA A 161 -6.57 12.53 12.41
CA ALA A 161 -6.78 11.31 11.67
C ALA A 161 -7.05 10.15 12.64
N GLY A 162 -8.20 9.59 12.61
CA GLY A 162 -8.74 8.44 13.36
C GLY A 162 -7.81 7.47 14.07
N ASN A 163 -8.14 6.21 13.98
CA ASN A 163 -7.35 5.13 14.56
C ASN A 163 -6.04 4.92 13.77
N ALA A 164 -4.96 4.48 14.44
CA ALA A 164 -3.72 3.99 13.79
C ALA A 164 -3.05 4.97 12.80
N SER A 165 -2.79 6.21 13.21
CA SER A 165 -2.06 7.21 12.41
C SER A 165 -0.74 7.62 13.06
N ILE A 166 0.00 6.62 13.58
CA ILE A 166 1.27 6.86 14.27
C ILE A 166 2.35 7.43 13.33
N ALA A 167 2.39 6.94 12.08
CA ALA A 167 3.33 7.41 11.08
C ALA A 167 2.80 8.55 10.20
N GLY A 168 1.48 8.64 10.08
CA GLY A 168 0.80 9.59 9.22
C GLY A 168 -0.49 9.04 8.61
N SER A 169 -1.01 9.72 7.59
CA SER A 169 -2.22 9.28 6.90
C SER A 169 -2.18 9.57 5.40
N ILE A 170 -2.89 8.74 4.64
CA ILE A 170 -3.15 8.88 3.22
C ILE A 170 -4.65 9.06 3.04
N SER A 171 -5.08 10.22 2.53
CA SER A 171 -6.48 10.49 2.19
C SER A 171 -6.64 10.53 0.68
N ILE A 172 -7.55 9.71 0.17
CA ILE A 172 -7.88 9.60 -1.25
C ILE A 172 -9.26 10.24 -1.43
N ASN A 173 -9.31 11.32 -2.17
CA ASN A 173 -10.51 12.10 -2.41
C ASN A 173 -11.00 11.87 -3.84
N SER A 174 -12.19 11.34 -3.98
CA SER A 174 -12.84 11.11 -5.27
C SER A 174 -13.48 12.37 -5.80
N LYS A 175 -13.60 12.49 -7.12
CA LYS A 175 -14.38 13.56 -7.74
C LYS A 175 -15.84 13.51 -7.32
N GLN A 176 -16.37 14.64 -6.88
CA GLN A 176 -17.77 14.77 -6.47
C GLN A 176 -18.68 15.13 -7.64
N PRO A 177 -19.96 14.68 -7.64
CA PRO A 177 -20.92 15.06 -8.67
C PRO A 177 -21.19 16.58 -8.72
N LYS A 178 -21.12 17.15 -9.92
CA LYS A 178 -21.38 18.58 -10.20
C LYS A 178 -22.63 18.79 -11.04
N GLY A 179 -23.06 17.76 -11.79
CA GLY A 179 -24.19 17.81 -12.69
C GLY A 179 -23.92 18.60 -13.98
N ASP A 180 -22.67 18.65 -14.41
CA ASP A 180 -22.22 19.46 -15.55
C ASP A 180 -22.12 18.69 -16.87
N ASP A 181 -22.65 17.46 -16.91
CA ASP A 181 -22.60 16.51 -18.04
C ASP A 181 -21.17 16.22 -18.53
N SER A 182 -20.18 16.43 -17.65
CA SER A 182 -18.79 16.16 -17.95
C SER A 182 -18.42 14.68 -17.77
N GLY A 183 -17.40 14.26 -18.51
CA GLY A 183 -16.95 12.89 -18.38
C GLY A 183 -15.71 12.59 -19.20
N PHE A 184 -15.29 11.35 -19.15
CA PHE A 184 -14.26 10.84 -20.03
C PHE A 184 -14.41 9.34 -20.28
N PHE A 185 -13.83 8.92 -21.37
CA PHE A 185 -13.56 7.52 -21.67
C PHE A 185 -12.09 7.40 -22.12
N SER A 186 -11.39 6.38 -21.65
CA SER A 186 -10.02 6.08 -22.06
C SER A 186 -9.82 4.60 -22.32
N ALA A 187 -8.99 4.29 -23.32
CA ALA A 187 -8.53 2.95 -23.64
C ALA A 187 -7.01 2.95 -23.73
N ALA A 188 -6.37 2.04 -23.01
CA ALA A 188 -4.92 1.89 -23.01
C ALA A 188 -4.53 0.47 -23.46
N PHE A 189 -3.44 0.40 -24.23
CA PHE A 189 -2.83 -0.84 -24.73
C PHE A 189 -1.33 -0.79 -24.42
N GLY A 190 -0.76 -1.89 -23.96
CA GLY A 190 0.63 -1.87 -23.52
C GLY A 190 1.34 -3.21 -23.58
N SER A 191 2.56 -3.20 -23.05
CA SER A 191 3.38 -4.39 -22.87
C SER A 191 2.64 -5.48 -22.11
N HIS A 192 3.03 -6.73 -22.29
CA HIS A 192 2.41 -7.91 -21.64
C HIS A 192 0.89 -7.99 -21.89
N ASN A 193 0.46 -7.73 -23.13
CA ASN A 193 -0.94 -7.78 -23.55
C ASN A 193 -1.88 -6.89 -22.69
N GLN A 194 -1.34 -5.79 -22.15
CA GLN A 194 -2.13 -4.88 -21.32
C GLN A 194 -3.28 -4.27 -22.13
N ILE A 195 -4.47 -4.34 -21.55
CA ILE A 195 -5.66 -3.61 -21.98
C ILE A 195 -6.27 -2.98 -20.73
N ALA A 196 -6.45 -1.66 -20.76
CA ALA A 196 -7.14 -0.95 -19.69
C ALA A 196 -8.21 -0.03 -20.27
N LEU A 197 -9.42 -0.14 -19.73
CA LEU A 197 -10.55 0.71 -20.07
C LEU A 197 -10.98 1.47 -18.82
N ARG A 198 -11.16 2.79 -18.92
CA ARG A 198 -11.61 3.63 -17.82
C ARG A 198 -12.63 4.64 -18.33
N GLY A 199 -13.58 4.98 -17.50
CA GLY A 199 -14.55 6.02 -17.82
C GLY A 199 -15.25 6.56 -16.61
N ALA A 200 -15.72 7.80 -16.72
CA ALA A 200 -16.59 8.43 -15.74
C ALA A 200 -17.55 9.38 -16.45
N TYR A 201 -18.74 9.54 -15.87
CA TYR A 201 -19.76 10.46 -16.34
C TYR A 201 -20.47 11.14 -15.17
N ASP A 202 -20.57 12.44 -15.22
CA ASP A 202 -21.25 13.31 -14.29
C ASP A 202 -22.52 13.84 -14.92
N THR A 203 -23.63 13.89 -14.19
CA THR A 203 -24.89 14.43 -14.72
C THR A 203 -25.81 14.92 -13.62
N ALA A 204 -26.67 15.89 -13.95
CA ALA A 204 -27.79 16.29 -13.12
C ALA A 204 -29.00 15.39 -13.38
N ILE A 205 -29.52 14.73 -12.34
CA ILE A 205 -30.80 14.00 -12.40
C ILE A 205 -31.95 14.99 -12.23
N SER A 206 -31.76 16.00 -11.40
CA SER A 206 -32.66 17.14 -11.20
C SER A 206 -31.85 18.36 -10.76
N ASP A 207 -32.53 19.51 -10.58
CA ASP A 207 -31.88 20.77 -10.16
C ASP A 207 -31.08 20.64 -8.85
N ASN A 208 -31.38 19.66 -8.03
CA ASN A 208 -30.77 19.46 -6.71
C ASN A 208 -30.23 18.03 -6.48
N LEU A 209 -30.27 17.15 -7.47
CA LEU A 209 -29.74 15.77 -7.38
C LEU A 209 -28.76 15.53 -8.52
N PHE A 210 -27.53 15.29 -8.16
CA PHE A 210 -26.42 15.04 -9.09
C PHE A 210 -25.87 13.63 -8.91
N MET A 211 -25.41 13.06 -10.01
CA MET A 211 -24.86 11.71 -10.02
C MET A 211 -23.55 11.68 -10.80
N ARG A 212 -22.58 10.97 -10.24
CA ARG A 212 -21.35 10.59 -10.94
C ARG A 212 -21.18 9.08 -10.92
N VAL A 213 -20.97 8.50 -12.09
CA VAL A 213 -20.68 7.07 -12.26
C VAL A 213 -19.28 6.94 -12.83
N SER A 214 -18.47 6.07 -12.27
CA SER A 214 -17.13 5.74 -12.79
C SER A 214 -16.89 4.24 -12.79
N GLY A 215 -16.02 3.81 -13.69
CA GLY A 215 -15.67 2.40 -13.80
C GLY A 215 -14.37 2.17 -14.55
N GLN A 216 -13.77 1.01 -14.29
CA GLN A 216 -12.56 0.58 -14.95
C GLN A 216 -12.46 -0.93 -15.08
N SER A 217 -11.69 -1.36 -16.06
CA SER A 217 -11.25 -2.73 -16.24
C SER A 217 -9.80 -2.72 -16.70
N VAL A 218 -8.93 -3.45 -16.01
CA VAL A 218 -7.51 -3.57 -16.35
C VAL A 218 -7.19 -5.05 -16.45
N ARG A 219 -6.56 -5.44 -17.55
CA ARG A 219 -5.98 -6.77 -17.76
C ARG A 219 -4.57 -6.63 -18.28
N LYS A 220 -3.64 -7.38 -17.69
CA LYS A 220 -2.23 -7.42 -18.07
C LYS A 220 -1.68 -8.81 -17.72
N ASP A 221 -0.99 -9.45 -18.66
CA ASP A 221 -0.29 -10.70 -18.37
C ASP A 221 0.96 -10.43 -17.53
N GLY A 222 1.43 -11.43 -16.78
CA GLY A 222 2.65 -11.33 -15.99
C GLY A 222 3.92 -11.24 -16.84
N TYR A 223 4.97 -10.72 -16.24
CA TYR A 223 6.26 -10.49 -16.91
C TYR A 223 7.36 -11.45 -16.44
N VAL A 224 7.12 -12.28 -15.44
CA VAL A 224 8.00 -13.38 -15.05
C VAL A 224 7.44 -14.68 -15.59
N ASP A 225 8.23 -15.41 -16.37
CA ASP A 225 7.85 -16.71 -16.92
C ASP A 225 7.91 -17.79 -15.84
N GLN A 226 6.79 -18.44 -15.56
CA GLN A 226 6.75 -19.65 -14.74
C GLN A 226 7.08 -20.86 -15.62
N LEU A 227 8.19 -21.54 -15.33
CA LEU A 227 8.64 -22.68 -16.12
C LEU A 227 8.55 -23.99 -15.33
N ASP A 228 8.18 -25.07 -16.04
CA ASP A 228 8.34 -26.45 -15.55
C ASP A 228 9.82 -26.81 -15.52
N PHE A 229 10.33 -27.06 -14.30
CA PHE A 229 11.76 -27.33 -14.09
C PHE A 229 12.24 -28.56 -14.85
N THR A 230 11.52 -29.68 -14.80
CA THR A 230 11.90 -30.94 -15.49
C THR A 230 11.92 -30.78 -17.01
N CYS A 231 10.93 -30.08 -17.57
CA CYS A 231 10.91 -29.73 -18.98
C CYS A 231 12.12 -28.88 -19.36
N GLU A 232 12.40 -27.81 -18.56
CA GLU A 232 13.49 -26.89 -18.86
C GLU A 232 14.88 -27.56 -18.79
N MET A 233 15.13 -28.40 -17.78
CA MET A 233 16.37 -29.15 -17.68
C MET A 233 16.53 -30.13 -18.85
N THR A 234 15.46 -30.80 -19.27
CA THR A 234 15.46 -31.66 -20.45
C THR A 234 15.77 -30.87 -21.73
N ARG A 235 15.13 -29.70 -21.89
CA ARG A 235 15.34 -28.81 -23.04
C ARG A 235 16.77 -28.28 -23.13
N ARG A 236 17.42 -28.04 -21.98
CA ARG A 236 18.82 -27.59 -21.87
C ARG A 236 19.83 -28.71 -22.04
N GLY A 237 19.38 -29.97 -22.15
CA GLY A 237 20.26 -31.14 -22.30
C GLY A 237 20.90 -31.61 -21.00
N THR A 238 20.31 -31.27 -19.86
CA THR A 238 20.76 -31.63 -18.50
C THR A 238 19.63 -32.31 -17.70
N PRO A 239 18.96 -33.34 -18.23
CA PRO A 239 17.82 -33.98 -17.56
C PRO A 239 18.17 -34.61 -16.20
N GLU A 240 19.42 -34.93 -15.97
CA GLU A 240 19.92 -35.45 -14.70
C GLU A 240 19.79 -34.48 -13.55
N LEU A 241 19.76 -33.18 -13.84
CA LEU A 241 19.53 -32.13 -12.80
C LEU A 241 18.09 -32.14 -12.26
N ALA A 242 17.16 -32.74 -13.00
CA ALA A 242 15.77 -32.93 -12.58
C ALA A 242 15.48 -34.38 -12.14
N ALA A 243 16.48 -35.17 -11.83
CA ALA A 243 16.30 -36.50 -11.23
C ALA A 243 15.50 -36.34 -9.91
N ASN A 244 14.58 -37.26 -9.66
CA ASN A 244 13.64 -37.25 -8.51
C ASN A 244 12.54 -36.16 -8.51
N PHE A 245 12.47 -35.32 -9.56
CA PHE A 245 11.35 -34.39 -9.74
C PHE A 245 10.15 -35.05 -10.45
N PRO A 246 8.95 -34.50 -10.32
CA PRO A 246 7.82 -34.94 -11.14
C PRO A 246 8.11 -34.86 -12.63
N THR A 247 7.53 -35.76 -13.42
CA THR A 247 7.63 -35.71 -14.88
C THR A 247 7.09 -34.38 -15.41
N ALA A 248 7.72 -33.88 -16.46
CA ALA A 248 7.33 -32.62 -17.09
C ALA A 248 5.85 -32.60 -17.48
N ASP A 249 5.21 -31.45 -17.31
CA ASP A 249 3.83 -31.23 -17.72
C ASP A 249 3.70 -31.23 -19.25
N GLN A 250 2.82 -32.07 -19.81
CA GLN A 250 2.66 -32.21 -21.25
C GLN A 250 2.20 -30.89 -21.91
N SER A 251 1.40 -30.09 -21.21
CA SER A 251 0.98 -28.79 -21.70
C SER A 251 2.10 -27.75 -21.65
N ALA A 252 2.99 -27.84 -20.68
CA ALA A 252 4.18 -27.01 -20.61
C ALA A 252 5.17 -27.37 -21.74
N ILE A 253 5.39 -28.65 -22.02
CA ILE A 253 6.23 -29.06 -23.13
C ILE A 253 5.78 -28.43 -24.44
N GLN A 254 4.48 -28.45 -24.75
CA GLN A 254 3.91 -27.83 -25.95
C GLN A 254 4.09 -26.31 -26.02
N ARG A 255 4.26 -25.66 -24.89
CA ARG A 255 4.46 -24.22 -24.76
C ARG A 255 5.89 -23.79 -24.47
N GLY A 256 6.87 -24.66 -24.81
CA GLY A 256 8.30 -24.37 -24.58
C GLY A 256 8.68 -24.31 -23.09
N CYS A 257 8.14 -25.22 -22.31
CA CYS A 257 8.27 -25.37 -20.85
C CYS A 257 7.51 -24.32 -20.03
N LYS A 258 6.75 -23.41 -20.64
CA LYS A 258 6.00 -22.37 -19.93
C LYS A 258 4.72 -22.95 -19.32
N MET A 259 4.57 -22.82 -18.01
CA MET A 259 3.37 -23.17 -17.24
C MET A 259 2.40 -21.98 -17.16
N GLY A 260 2.92 -20.78 -16.89
CA GLY A 260 2.16 -19.55 -16.72
C GLY A 260 3.10 -18.35 -16.64
N THR A 261 2.60 -17.30 -16.00
CA THR A 261 3.35 -16.09 -15.66
C THR A 261 3.09 -15.68 -14.21
N PHE A 262 3.92 -14.76 -13.70
CA PHE A 262 3.72 -14.09 -12.42
C PHE A 262 3.72 -12.58 -12.62
N GLY A 263 2.97 -11.86 -11.76
CA GLY A 263 2.88 -10.41 -11.78
C GLY A 263 1.83 -9.85 -12.73
N GLY A 264 0.93 -10.70 -13.23
CA GLY A 264 -0.21 -10.29 -14.05
C GLY A 264 -1.32 -9.64 -13.22
N GLN A 265 -2.15 -8.83 -13.86
CA GLN A 265 -3.25 -8.09 -13.25
C GLN A 265 -4.57 -8.35 -13.95
N ASN A 266 -5.64 -8.47 -13.17
CA ASN A 266 -7.00 -8.57 -13.69
C ASN A 266 -7.98 -7.90 -12.71
N LEU A 267 -8.22 -6.62 -12.91
CA LEU A 267 -9.02 -5.75 -12.03
C LEU A 267 -10.28 -5.27 -12.76
N GLY A 268 -11.40 -5.30 -12.05
CA GLY A 268 -12.63 -4.60 -12.42
C GLY A 268 -13.14 -3.78 -11.23
N ALA A 269 -13.54 -2.54 -11.46
CA ALA A 269 -14.10 -1.67 -10.43
C ALA A 269 -15.18 -0.75 -10.97
N GLY A 270 -16.12 -0.37 -10.11
CA GLY A 270 -17.17 0.59 -10.40
C GLY A 270 -17.60 1.34 -9.15
N LYS A 271 -18.00 2.59 -9.33
CA LYS A 271 -18.44 3.50 -8.26
C LYS A 271 -19.59 4.37 -8.74
N VAL A 272 -20.54 4.60 -7.85
CA VAL A 272 -21.63 5.56 -8.03
C VAL A 272 -21.63 6.50 -6.83
N VAL A 273 -21.71 7.79 -7.10
CA VAL A 273 -21.89 8.84 -6.10
C VAL A 273 -23.13 9.63 -6.44
N LEU A 274 -24.00 9.80 -5.46
CA LEU A 274 -25.19 10.64 -5.51
C LEU A 274 -25.03 11.78 -4.53
N ARG A 275 -25.24 13.00 -5.00
CA ARG A 275 -25.19 14.25 -4.21
C ARG A 275 -26.53 14.94 -4.30
N TYR A 276 -27.17 15.16 -3.13
CA TYR A 276 -28.49 15.76 -3.03
C TYR A 276 -28.43 17.04 -2.19
N LEU A 277 -28.74 18.17 -2.80
CA LEU A 277 -28.88 19.47 -2.14
C LEU A 277 -30.30 19.60 -1.61
N ALA A 278 -30.52 19.24 -0.35
CA ALA A 278 -31.84 19.32 0.27
C ALA A 278 -32.25 20.78 0.53
N SER A 279 -31.28 21.67 0.76
CA SER A 279 -31.42 23.11 0.83
C SER A 279 -30.04 23.76 0.61
N ASP A 280 -29.99 25.09 0.61
CA ASP A 280 -28.73 25.86 0.53
C ASP A 280 -27.76 25.56 1.69
N ARG A 281 -28.22 24.91 2.76
CA ARG A 281 -27.47 24.61 3.98
C ARG A 281 -27.36 23.13 4.29
N LEU A 282 -28.04 22.27 3.54
CA LEU A 282 -28.10 20.83 3.84
C LEU A 282 -27.87 20.00 2.59
N GLU A 283 -26.81 19.25 2.65
CA GLU A 283 -26.38 18.34 1.59
C GLU A 283 -26.27 16.89 2.09
N PHE A 284 -26.66 15.95 1.25
CA PHE A 284 -26.46 14.52 1.46
C PHE A 284 -25.65 13.94 0.33
N THR A 285 -24.60 13.18 0.67
CA THR A 285 -23.83 12.41 -0.31
C THR A 285 -23.89 10.93 0.02
N THR A 286 -24.30 10.12 -0.94
CA THR A 286 -24.32 8.67 -0.84
C THR A 286 -23.38 8.08 -1.86
N GLN A 287 -22.52 7.16 -1.44
CA GLN A 287 -21.58 6.49 -2.32
C GLN A 287 -21.69 4.98 -2.18
N ALA A 288 -21.64 4.29 -3.31
CA ALA A 288 -21.49 2.84 -3.37
C ALA A 288 -20.37 2.48 -4.35
N SER A 289 -19.47 1.59 -3.95
CA SER A 289 -18.39 1.10 -4.81
C SER A 289 -18.20 -0.40 -4.66
N TYR A 290 -17.77 -1.00 -5.77
CA TYR A 290 -17.34 -2.40 -5.82
C TYR A 290 -16.07 -2.51 -6.65
N SER A 291 -15.08 -3.22 -6.13
CA SER A 291 -13.90 -3.62 -6.88
C SER A 291 -13.60 -5.10 -6.67
N ARG A 292 -13.01 -5.72 -7.67
CA ARG A 292 -12.52 -7.09 -7.60
C ARG A 292 -11.27 -7.21 -8.47
N ALA A 293 -10.19 -7.66 -7.83
CA ALA A 293 -8.98 -8.10 -8.50
C ALA A 293 -8.85 -9.63 -8.38
N ARG A 294 -8.37 -10.25 -9.44
CA ARG A 294 -7.92 -11.65 -9.46
C ARG A 294 -6.63 -11.67 -10.25
N ASP A 295 -5.56 -11.41 -9.55
CA ASP A 295 -4.24 -11.24 -10.10
C ASP A 295 -3.50 -12.59 -10.11
N GLU A 296 -2.43 -12.68 -10.88
CA GLU A 296 -1.45 -13.75 -10.71
C GLU A 296 -0.68 -13.55 -9.40
N ALA A 297 -0.01 -14.58 -8.92
CA ALA A 297 0.92 -14.46 -7.80
C ALA A 297 1.97 -13.36 -8.06
N PRO A 298 2.56 -12.76 -7.03
CA PRO A 298 3.61 -11.76 -7.19
C PRO A 298 4.75 -12.23 -8.08
N ALA A 299 5.46 -11.32 -8.73
CA ALA A 299 6.57 -11.63 -9.64
C ALA A 299 7.81 -12.05 -8.85
N GLU A 300 7.75 -13.22 -8.23
CA GLU A 300 8.76 -13.76 -7.35
C GLU A 300 9.74 -14.65 -8.09
N ILE A 301 11.02 -14.41 -7.81
CA ILE A 301 12.11 -15.24 -8.28
C ILE A 301 13.04 -15.59 -7.14
N LEU A 302 13.70 -16.72 -7.25
CA LEU A 302 14.77 -17.11 -6.36
C LEU A 302 16.01 -16.27 -6.65
N VAL A 303 16.57 -15.64 -5.61
CA VAL A 303 17.75 -14.76 -5.71
C VAL A 303 19.01 -15.50 -5.29
N ASP A 304 18.88 -16.31 -4.25
CA ASP A 304 19.96 -17.16 -3.77
C ASP A 304 19.41 -18.43 -3.12
N ALA A 305 20.14 -19.50 -3.28
CA ALA A 305 19.88 -20.79 -2.65
C ALA A 305 21.03 -21.14 -1.72
N HIS A 306 20.76 -21.19 -0.43
CA HIS A 306 21.75 -21.52 0.56
C HIS A 306 21.72 -23.03 0.82
N PRO A 307 22.69 -23.80 0.35
CA PRO A 307 22.89 -25.14 0.90
C PRO A 307 23.16 -24.98 2.40
N ALA A 308 22.38 -25.65 3.22
CA ALA A 308 22.38 -25.41 4.66
C ALA A 308 23.76 -25.55 5.27
N PRO A 309 24.19 -24.57 6.07
CA PRO A 309 25.32 -24.80 6.96
C PRO A 309 24.94 -25.90 7.97
N ALA A 310 25.92 -26.71 8.36
CA ALA A 310 25.73 -27.87 9.23
C ALA A 310 25.10 -27.57 10.61
N ASP A 311 24.93 -26.29 10.96
CA ASP A 311 24.70 -25.81 12.33
C ASP A 311 23.45 -24.95 12.49
N GLY A 312 22.41 -25.00 11.65
CA GLY A 312 21.31 -24.07 11.75
C GLY A 312 19.92 -24.66 11.47
N PHE A 313 18.91 -23.82 11.67
CA PHE A 313 17.52 -24.10 11.34
C PHE A 313 17.36 -24.64 9.91
N ASN A 314 18.18 -24.15 8.98
CA ASN A 314 18.25 -24.62 7.59
C ASN A 314 18.71 -26.06 7.44
N SER A 315 19.47 -26.62 8.40
CA SER A 315 19.95 -27.98 8.32
C SER A 315 18.83 -29.02 8.44
N VAL A 316 17.78 -28.70 9.25
CA VAL A 316 16.65 -29.61 9.44
C VAL A 316 15.86 -29.74 8.14
N TYR A 317 15.53 -28.63 7.49
CA TYR A 317 14.76 -28.64 6.23
C TYR A 317 15.55 -29.24 5.06
N SER A 318 16.83 -28.92 4.93
CA SER A 318 17.66 -29.48 3.88
C SER A 318 17.90 -30.98 4.07
N ALA A 319 18.08 -31.42 5.31
CA ALA A 319 18.20 -32.85 5.63
C ALA A 319 16.89 -33.58 5.32
N GLU A 320 15.73 -33.02 5.71
CA GLU A 320 14.45 -33.64 5.45
C GLU A 320 14.11 -33.72 3.95
N LEU A 321 14.43 -32.66 3.16
CA LEU A 321 14.30 -32.68 1.69
C LEU A 321 15.17 -33.78 1.08
N PHE A 322 16.42 -33.88 1.54
CA PHE A 322 17.33 -34.93 1.06
C PHE A 322 16.86 -36.31 1.49
N ASP A 323 16.50 -36.50 2.76
CA ASP A 323 16.07 -37.80 3.29
C ASP A 323 14.76 -38.28 2.67
N ARG A 324 13.81 -37.34 2.44
CA ARG A 324 12.48 -37.68 1.89
C ARG A 324 12.45 -37.83 0.39
N TYR A 325 13.18 -36.98 -0.33
CA TYR A 325 13.09 -36.87 -1.81
C TYR A 325 14.42 -37.11 -2.53
N GLY A 326 15.53 -37.19 -1.84
CA GLY A 326 16.87 -37.28 -2.45
C GLY A 326 17.30 -36.02 -3.22
N ILE A 327 16.72 -34.86 -2.86
CA ILE A 327 16.95 -33.60 -3.55
C ILE A 327 17.72 -32.66 -2.65
N VAL A 328 18.79 -32.05 -3.18
CA VAL A 328 19.50 -30.94 -2.54
C VAL A 328 18.91 -29.65 -3.06
N TYR A 329 18.61 -28.72 -2.12
CA TYR A 329 18.20 -27.35 -2.46
C TYR A 329 19.45 -26.54 -2.78
N ASP A 330 19.63 -26.12 -4.03
CA ASP A 330 20.84 -25.42 -4.47
C ASP A 330 20.59 -24.46 -5.65
N SER A 331 21.65 -23.92 -6.20
CA SER A 331 21.63 -22.92 -7.27
C SER A 331 21.00 -23.37 -8.59
N ARG A 332 20.63 -24.65 -8.75
CA ARG A 332 19.90 -25.16 -9.95
C ARG A 332 18.54 -24.50 -10.10
N PHE A 333 17.96 -24.01 -9.00
CA PHE A 333 16.63 -23.41 -8.97
C PHE A 333 16.65 -21.90 -9.25
N LEU A 334 17.85 -21.30 -9.38
CA LEU A 334 17.98 -19.89 -9.73
C LEU A 334 17.53 -19.64 -11.19
N PRO A 335 17.01 -18.44 -11.50
CA PRO A 335 16.78 -18.03 -12.87
C PRO A 335 18.04 -18.17 -13.71
N PRO A 336 17.95 -18.70 -14.93
CA PRO A 336 19.11 -18.76 -15.79
C PRO A 336 19.57 -17.37 -16.22
N PRO A 337 20.89 -17.12 -16.33
CA PRO A 337 21.44 -15.80 -16.66
C PRO A 337 20.93 -15.17 -17.96
N ASP A 338 20.58 -16.03 -18.95
CA ASP A 338 20.02 -15.66 -20.25
C ASP A 338 18.50 -15.33 -20.17
N ARG A 339 17.84 -15.69 -19.06
CA ARG A 339 16.40 -15.47 -18.82
C ARG A 339 16.15 -15.05 -17.38
N PRO A 340 16.55 -13.83 -16.96
CA PRO A 340 16.50 -13.42 -15.57
C PRO A 340 15.07 -13.23 -15.02
N TYR A 341 14.08 -13.07 -15.89
CA TYR A 341 12.65 -13.02 -15.53
C TYR A 341 12.02 -14.42 -15.63
N THR A 342 12.56 -15.36 -14.87
CA THR A 342 12.10 -16.75 -14.80
C THR A 342 11.93 -17.18 -13.34
N SER A 343 10.89 -17.93 -13.06
CA SER A 343 10.67 -18.60 -11.78
C SER A 343 10.33 -20.07 -12.03
N TYR A 344 10.87 -20.95 -11.19
CA TYR A 344 10.49 -22.37 -11.15
C TYR A 344 9.49 -22.67 -10.03
N ALA A 345 9.00 -21.64 -9.32
CA ALA A 345 8.02 -21.82 -8.26
C ALA A 345 6.80 -22.60 -8.74
N THR A 346 6.38 -23.59 -7.98
CA THR A 346 5.24 -24.43 -8.30
C THR A 346 4.13 -24.26 -7.26
N PHE A 347 2.90 -24.17 -7.75
CA PHE A 347 1.69 -24.10 -6.92
C PHE A 347 0.81 -25.33 -7.08
N ASN A 348 0.77 -25.89 -8.27
CA ASN A 348 -0.17 -26.95 -8.64
C ASN A 348 0.47 -28.34 -8.81
N ARG A 349 1.78 -28.45 -8.63
CA ARG A 349 2.54 -29.71 -8.77
C ARG A 349 3.62 -29.87 -7.67
N PRO A 350 3.29 -29.60 -6.40
CA PRO A 350 4.25 -29.71 -5.32
C PRO A 350 4.59 -31.16 -5.00
N LEU A 351 5.77 -31.40 -4.44
CA LEU A 351 6.14 -32.72 -3.92
C LEU A 351 5.28 -33.11 -2.71
N SER A 352 4.70 -32.16 -1.98
CA SER A 352 3.75 -32.39 -0.88
C SER A 352 2.45 -33.05 -1.36
N GLY A 353 2.09 -32.92 -2.64
CA GLY A 353 0.85 -33.46 -3.20
C GLY A 353 -0.36 -32.54 -3.01
N ILE A 354 -0.24 -31.42 -2.30
CA ILE A 354 -1.30 -30.41 -2.14
C ILE A 354 -0.98 -29.23 -3.03
N GLY A 355 -1.80 -29.00 -4.05
CA GLY A 355 -1.58 -27.93 -5.02
C GLY A 355 -2.65 -26.84 -4.87
N PHE A 356 -2.24 -25.61 -5.19
CA PHE A 356 -3.09 -24.42 -5.22
C PHE A 356 -3.07 -23.76 -6.60
N ASP A 357 -3.99 -22.87 -6.85
CA ASP A 357 -3.96 -22.01 -8.04
C ASP A 357 -2.83 -20.98 -7.93
N ASN A 358 -2.18 -20.66 -9.07
CA ASN A 358 -1.28 -19.51 -9.16
C ASN A 358 -2.10 -18.22 -9.23
N SER A 359 -2.67 -17.79 -8.12
CA SER A 359 -3.49 -16.58 -8.07
C SER A 359 -3.51 -15.96 -6.68
N GLN A 360 -3.70 -14.66 -6.68
CA GLN A 360 -4.10 -13.89 -5.51
C GLN A 360 -5.29 -13.01 -5.89
N GLY A 361 -6.08 -12.63 -4.93
CA GLY A 361 -7.25 -11.82 -5.23
C GLY A 361 -7.71 -10.99 -4.06
N GLN A 362 -8.38 -9.91 -4.39
CA GLN A 362 -9.06 -9.08 -3.40
C GLN A 362 -10.38 -8.56 -3.96
N TYR A 363 -11.31 -8.28 -3.07
CA TYR A 363 -12.51 -7.55 -3.37
C TYR A 363 -12.79 -6.50 -2.29
N SER A 364 -13.52 -5.47 -2.67
CA SER A 364 -13.95 -4.42 -1.77
C SER A 364 -15.36 -3.98 -2.15
N LYS A 365 -16.24 -3.91 -1.16
CA LYS A 365 -17.60 -3.37 -1.26
C LYS A 365 -17.71 -2.28 -0.22
N ASN A 366 -18.01 -1.06 -0.65
CA ASN A 366 -18.13 0.05 0.26
C ASN A 366 -19.45 0.76 0.01
N PHE A 367 -20.07 1.15 1.11
CA PHE A 367 -21.23 2.02 1.13
C PHE A 367 -21.01 3.10 2.18
N SER A 368 -21.23 4.36 1.81
CA SER A 368 -21.18 5.47 2.76
C SER A 368 -22.32 6.44 2.53
N PHE A 369 -22.76 7.03 3.63
CA PHE A 369 -23.73 8.10 3.67
C PHE A 369 -23.14 9.26 4.48
N LYS A 370 -23.11 10.46 3.88
CA LYS A 370 -22.59 11.67 4.48
C LYS A 370 -23.69 12.74 4.52
N THR A 371 -23.68 13.50 5.58
CA THR A 371 -24.51 14.67 5.77
C THR A 371 -23.62 15.86 6.07
N ASP A 372 -23.72 16.90 5.29
CA ASP A 372 -23.09 18.20 5.50
C ASP A 372 -24.18 19.22 5.77
N TYR A 373 -24.12 19.88 6.93
CA TYR A 373 -25.15 20.81 7.37
C TYR A 373 -24.57 22.09 8.01
N ASP A 374 -24.83 23.23 7.37
CA ASP A 374 -24.52 24.55 7.93
C ASP A 374 -25.52 24.92 9.01
N LEU A 375 -25.18 24.56 10.27
CA LEU A 375 -26.02 24.91 11.43
C LEU A 375 -26.20 26.43 11.59
N THR A 376 -25.11 27.16 11.37
CA THR A 376 -25.06 28.62 11.30
C THR A 376 -24.09 29.01 10.17
N ASP A 377 -23.90 30.31 9.97
CA ASP A 377 -22.91 30.77 8.97
C ASP A 377 -21.45 30.50 9.38
N THR A 378 -21.22 30.13 10.64
CA THR A 378 -19.88 29.88 11.20
C THR A 378 -19.72 28.49 11.82
N ILE A 379 -20.75 27.65 11.87
CA ILE A 379 -20.72 26.31 12.44
C ILE A 379 -21.28 25.32 11.43
N HIS A 380 -20.47 24.35 11.09
CA HIS A 380 -20.79 23.29 10.14
C HIS A 380 -20.78 21.92 10.86
N LEU A 381 -21.79 21.10 10.61
CA LEU A 381 -21.92 19.72 11.05
C LEU A 381 -21.66 18.79 9.87
N LYS A 382 -20.74 17.85 10.05
CA LYS A 382 -20.58 16.69 9.15
C LYS A 382 -20.84 15.41 9.92
N ALA A 383 -21.70 14.54 9.39
CA ALA A 383 -21.94 13.19 9.91
C ALA A 383 -21.69 12.16 8.81
N ILE A 384 -21.00 11.08 9.15
CA ILE A 384 -20.61 10.01 8.22
C ILE A 384 -21.00 8.69 8.85
N ALA A 385 -21.68 7.84 8.06
CA ALA A 385 -21.91 6.45 8.39
C ALA A 385 -21.43 5.59 7.20
N ALA A 386 -20.64 4.56 7.47
CA ALA A 386 -20.14 3.72 6.41
C ALA A 386 -20.12 2.24 6.80
N TYR A 387 -20.31 1.41 5.79
CA TYR A 387 -20.10 -0.03 5.81
C TYR A 387 -19.11 -0.41 4.74
N SER A 388 -18.13 -1.22 5.10
CA SER A 388 -17.13 -1.76 4.19
C SER A 388 -17.00 -3.26 4.41
N ASN A 389 -16.99 -4.03 3.31
CA ASN A 389 -16.65 -5.45 3.33
C ASN A 389 -15.48 -5.67 2.37
N HIS A 390 -14.35 -6.09 2.93
CA HIS A 390 -13.12 -6.35 2.19
C HIS A 390 -12.73 -7.80 2.39
N GLY A 391 -12.21 -8.42 1.35
CA GLY A 391 -11.70 -9.76 1.48
C GLY A 391 -10.82 -10.16 0.32
N GLY A 392 -10.34 -11.37 0.39
CA GLY A 392 -9.48 -11.89 -0.67
C GLY A 392 -8.89 -13.25 -0.33
N HIS A 393 -7.93 -13.61 -1.14
CA HIS A 393 -7.11 -14.80 -0.94
C HIS A 393 -5.70 -14.55 -1.45
N LEU A 394 -4.77 -15.26 -0.88
CA LEU A 394 -3.42 -15.41 -1.41
C LEU A 394 -3.04 -16.88 -1.41
N HIS A 395 -2.29 -17.27 -2.45
CA HIS A 395 -1.63 -18.56 -2.50
C HIS A 395 -0.13 -18.30 -2.46
N GLN A 396 0.56 -18.98 -1.58
CA GLN A 396 1.98 -18.79 -1.33
C GLN A 396 2.78 -19.98 -1.87
N ALA A 397 3.89 -19.70 -2.55
CA ALA A 397 4.96 -20.65 -2.79
C ALA A 397 6.20 -20.14 -2.04
N GLY A 398 6.19 -20.26 -0.73
CA GLY A 398 7.19 -19.63 0.13
C GLY A 398 8.63 -20.10 -0.06
N ASP A 399 8.84 -21.23 -0.71
CA ASP A 399 10.18 -21.72 -1.09
C ASP A 399 10.64 -21.24 -2.48
N VAL A 400 9.76 -20.63 -3.28
CA VAL A 400 10.00 -20.09 -4.64
C VAL A 400 10.82 -21.05 -5.51
N SER A 401 10.55 -22.37 -5.40
CA SER A 401 11.31 -23.44 -6.05
C SER A 401 10.38 -24.44 -6.73
N PRO A 402 10.93 -25.35 -7.55
CA PRO A 402 10.14 -26.40 -8.18
C PRO A 402 9.71 -27.51 -7.22
N LEU A 403 10.02 -27.41 -5.92
CA LEU A 403 9.72 -28.43 -4.92
C LEU A 403 8.32 -28.26 -4.35
N GLY A 404 7.88 -27.01 -4.10
CA GLY A 404 6.61 -26.68 -3.48
C GLY A 404 6.45 -27.33 -2.11
N TYR A 405 7.45 -27.20 -1.25
CA TYR A 405 7.45 -27.80 0.08
C TYR A 405 7.10 -26.82 1.20
N VAL A 406 7.09 -25.52 0.92
CA VAL A 406 6.50 -24.47 1.77
C VAL A 406 5.42 -23.79 0.97
N GLN A 407 4.19 -24.13 1.25
CA GLN A 407 3.04 -23.60 0.54
C GLN A 407 1.97 -23.14 1.54
N GLY A 408 1.16 -22.19 1.12
CA GLY A 408 0.03 -21.72 1.90
C GLY A 408 -1.08 -21.20 1.02
N GLN A 409 -2.29 -21.39 1.52
CA GLN A 409 -3.50 -20.77 0.99
C GLN A 409 -4.19 -20.07 2.14
N VAL A 410 -4.39 -18.77 2.03
CA VAL A 410 -5.03 -17.95 3.06
C VAL A 410 -6.18 -17.19 2.44
N PHE A 411 -7.32 -17.21 3.10
CA PHE A 411 -8.50 -16.40 2.79
C PHE A 411 -8.77 -15.45 3.94
N PHE A 412 -9.16 -14.24 3.61
CA PHE A 412 -9.49 -13.22 4.60
C PHE A 412 -10.75 -12.48 4.20
N ASP A 413 -11.54 -12.14 5.20
CA ASP A 413 -12.77 -11.37 5.09
C ASP A 413 -12.87 -10.39 6.26
N THR A 414 -13.32 -9.17 5.97
CA THR A 414 -13.50 -8.10 6.94
C THR A 414 -14.85 -7.45 6.74
N ASP A 415 -15.65 -7.39 7.78
CA ASP A 415 -16.84 -6.54 7.89
C ASP A 415 -16.55 -5.38 8.82
N GLN A 416 -16.68 -4.14 8.33
CA GLN A 416 -16.39 -2.93 9.09
C GLN A 416 -17.56 -1.95 9.04
N TYR A 417 -17.94 -1.44 10.20
CA TYR A 417 -18.86 -0.33 10.37
C TYR A 417 -18.12 0.86 10.98
N THR A 418 -18.32 2.04 10.43
CA THR A 418 -17.79 3.29 10.99
C THR A 418 -18.87 4.33 11.10
N GLY A 419 -18.79 5.13 12.17
CA GLY A 419 -19.62 6.32 12.38
C GLY A 419 -18.76 7.46 12.87
N GLU A 420 -18.94 8.64 12.28
CA GLU A 420 -18.24 9.84 12.70
C GLU A 420 -19.18 11.05 12.68
N VAL A 421 -19.07 11.88 13.69
CA VAL A 421 -19.78 13.18 13.76
C VAL A 421 -18.75 14.25 14.08
N ARG A 422 -18.69 15.28 13.25
CA ARG A 422 -17.78 16.42 13.40
C ARG A 422 -18.56 17.72 13.42
N LEU A 423 -18.17 18.60 14.32
CA LEU A 423 -18.53 20.00 14.30
C LEU A 423 -17.28 20.82 14.00
N THR A 424 -17.30 21.62 12.96
CA THR A 424 -16.26 22.61 12.68
C THR A 424 -16.84 24.00 12.84
N GLY A 425 -16.04 24.93 13.28
CA GLY A 425 -16.52 26.28 13.47
C GLY A 425 -15.43 27.32 13.56
N SER A 426 -15.84 28.57 13.38
CA SER A 426 -15.02 29.76 13.60
C SER A 426 -15.64 30.61 14.67
N SER A 427 -14.83 31.10 15.63
CA SER A 427 -15.27 31.84 16.81
C SER A 427 -14.37 33.04 17.11
N PHE A 428 -14.81 33.99 17.96
CA PHE A 428 -14.03 35.16 18.36
C PHE A 428 -13.59 36.02 17.15
N ASP A 429 -14.53 36.39 16.30
CA ASP A 429 -14.29 37.17 15.07
C ASP A 429 -13.26 36.46 14.16
N SER A 430 -13.45 35.17 13.94
CA SER A 430 -12.60 34.28 13.11
C SER A 430 -11.14 34.15 13.61
N LYS A 431 -10.89 34.42 14.90
CA LYS A 431 -9.57 34.19 15.51
C LYS A 431 -9.35 32.76 15.93
N LEU A 432 -10.41 32.00 16.18
CA LEU A 432 -10.33 30.59 16.57
C LEU A 432 -11.09 29.74 15.55
N ASP A 433 -10.39 28.97 14.74
CA ASP A 433 -10.96 27.89 13.96
C ASP A 433 -10.81 26.59 14.73
N TRP A 434 -11.91 25.85 14.87
CA TRP A 434 -11.92 24.64 15.68
C TRP A 434 -12.72 23.51 15.05
N VAL A 435 -12.35 22.29 15.42
CA VAL A 435 -13.10 21.07 15.15
C VAL A 435 -13.24 20.27 16.43
N ALA A 436 -14.41 19.67 16.65
CA ALA A 436 -14.65 18.68 17.68
C ALA A 436 -15.44 17.52 17.07
N GLY A 437 -15.14 16.29 17.48
CA GLY A 437 -15.79 15.14 16.89
C GLY A 437 -15.78 13.90 17.76
N LEU A 438 -16.66 12.96 17.37
CA LEU A 438 -16.79 11.62 17.90
C LEU A 438 -16.62 10.62 16.77
N PHE A 439 -15.91 9.54 17.03
CA PHE A 439 -15.70 8.45 16.09
C PHE A 439 -15.96 7.10 16.76
N TYR A 440 -16.60 6.20 16.01
CA TYR A 440 -16.82 4.81 16.41
C TYR A 440 -16.51 3.87 15.23
N MET A 441 -15.92 2.72 15.55
CA MET A 441 -15.65 1.63 14.60
C MET A 441 -15.88 0.28 15.26
N ASP A 442 -16.55 -0.61 14.53
CA ASP A 442 -16.63 -2.06 14.80
C ASP A 442 -16.12 -2.80 13.55
N SER A 443 -15.06 -3.60 13.70
CA SER A 443 -14.46 -4.39 12.62
C SER A 443 -14.38 -5.84 13.04
N LYS A 444 -14.97 -6.72 12.24
CA LYS A 444 -14.93 -8.18 12.40
C LYS A 444 -14.15 -8.78 11.26
N ASN A 445 -13.14 -9.54 11.59
CA ASN A 445 -12.21 -10.08 10.63
C ASN A 445 -12.12 -11.59 10.81
N HIS A 446 -12.11 -12.31 9.70
CA HIS A 446 -11.98 -13.75 9.64
C HIS A 446 -10.84 -14.13 8.72
N LEU A 447 -9.93 -14.95 9.19
CA LEU A 447 -8.82 -15.49 8.44
C LEU A 447 -8.90 -17.01 8.49
N THR A 448 -8.94 -17.65 7.32
CA THR A 448 -8.87 -19.09 7.21
C THR A 448 -7.77 -19.48 6.25
N GLY A 449 -7.09 -20.58 6.52
CA GLY A 449 -6.01 -21.00 5.66
C GLY A 449 -5.55 -22.43 5.88
N THR A 450 -4.68 -22.85 4.99
CA THR A 450 -3.89 -24.08 5.14
C THR A 450 -2.45 -23.71 4.87
N ILE A 451 -1.58 -23.96 5.84
CA ILE A 451 -0.16 -23.73 5.75
C ILE A 451 0.56 -25.06 5.78
N GLU A 452 1.40 -25.28 4.78
CA GLU A 452 2.22 -26.46 4.63
C GLU A 452 3.69 -26.12 4.74
N PHE A 453 4.31 -26.67 5.76
CA PHE A 453 5.76 -26.78 5.85
C PHE A 453 6.16 -28.26 5.71
N VAL A 454 7.38 -28.51 5.33
CA VAL A 454 7.92 -29.89 5.25
C VAL A 454 7.68 -30.71 6.53
N THR A 455 7.74 -30.05 7.70
CA THR A 455 7.69 -30.68 9.00
C THR A 455 6.38 -30.45 9.75
N ASN A 456 5.55 -29.52 9.28
CA ASN A 456 4.41 -29.10 10.08
C ASN A 456 3.31 -28.49 9.19
N ASN A 457 2.17 -29.16 9.12
CA ASN A 457 1.01 -28.70 8.38
C ASN A 457 -0.10 -28.39 9.36
N PHE A 458 -0.73 -27.23 9.19
CA PHE A 458 -1.85 -26.82 10.03
C PHE A 458 -2.90 -26.04 9.25
N ILE A 459 -4.07 -25.99 9.81
CA ILE A 459 -5.18 -25.18 9.32
C ILE A 459 -5.26 -23.96 10.25
N GLU A 460 -5.45 -22.79 9.69
CA GLU A 460 -5.78 -21.57 10.42
C GLU A 460 -7.28 -21.31 10.29
N ASP A 461 -7.95 -20.99 11.42
CA ASP A 461 -9.33 -20.50 11.46
C ASP A 461 -9.44 -19.45 12.58
N ASP A 462 -9.09 -18.21 12.23
CA ASP A 462 -8.88 -17.15 13.19
C ASP A 462 -9.95 -16.07 13.04
N HIS A 463 -10.56 -15.71 14.17
CA HIS A 463 -11.52 -14.61 14.25
C HIS A 463 -10.96 -13.47 15.09
N PHE A 464 -11.05 -12.26 14.56
CA PHE A 464 -10.63 -11.05 15.24
C PHE A 464 -11.77 -10.04 15.28
N THR A 465 -11.93 -9.35 16.40
CA THR A 465 -12.83 -8.20 16.50
C THR A 465 -12.07 -7.01 17.06
N THR A 466 -12.26 -5.84 16.46
CA THR A 466 -11.71 -4.59 16.95
C THR A 466 -12.82 -3.56 17.07
N GLU A 467 -13.11 -3.13 18.30
CA GLU A 467 -14.02 -2.04 18.60
C GLU A 467 -13.20 -0.82 19.02
N THR A 468 -13.47 0.34 18.46
CA THR A 468 -12.78 1.59 18.82
C THR A 468 -13.79 2.72 18.95
N ALA A 469 -13.71 3.47 20.05
CA ALA A 469 -14.44 4.72 20.23
C ALA A 469 -13.48 5.84 20.59
N SER A 470 -13.73 7.05 20.09
CA SER A 470 -12.90 8.21 20.45
C SER A 470 -13.65 9.52 20.38
N ALA A 471 -13.17 10.46 21.19
CA ALA A 471 -13.55 11.87 21.15
C ALA A 471 -12.30 12.71 20.89
N PHE A 472 -12.41 13.72 20.03
CA PHE A 472 -11.30 14.57 19.67
C PHE A 472 -11.72 16.04 19.54
N MET A 473 -10.76 16.91 19.73
CA MET A 473 -10.88 18.33 19.47
C MET A 473 -9.55 18.90 18.97
N HIS A 474 -9.62 19.88 18.10
CA HIS A 474 -8.45 20.61 17.62
C HIS A 474 -8.84 22.07 17.38
N GLY A 475 -7.94 23.01 17.66
CA GLY A 475 -8.18 24.43 17.45
C GLY A 475 -6.92 25.15 17.00
N ASN A 476 -7.13 26.17 16.18
CA ASN A 476 -6.11 27.08 15.67
C ASN A 476 -6.47 28.49 16.09
N TYR A 477 -5.69 29.08 16.97
CA TYR A 477 -5.95 30.42 17.49
C TYR A 477 -4.97 31.44 16.91
N SER A 478 -5.49 32.40 16.16
CA SER A 478 -4.73 33.52 15.61
C SER A 478 -4.48 34.55 16.71
N VAL A 479 -3.29 34.47 17.34
CA VAL A 479 -2.87 35.42 18.40
C VAL A 479 -2.72 36.83 17.81
N THR A 480 -2.13 36.88 16.60
CA THR A 480 -2.04 38.08 15.76
C THR A 480 -2.28 37.64 14.30
N ASP A 481 -2.32 38.60 13.37
CA ASP A 481 -2.42 38.28 11.92
C ASP A 481 -1.24 37.45 11.39
N LYS A 482 -0.14 37.40 12.14
CA LYS A 482 1.08 36.65 11.76
C LYS A 482 1.37 35.44 12.63
N LEU A 483 0.88 35.39 13.83
CA LEU A 483 1.21 34.36 14.82
C LEU A 483 -0.03 33.54 15.14
N ARG A 484 0.01 32.24 14.86
CA ARG A 484 -1.07 31.31 15.17
C ARG A 484 -0.54 30.18 16.06
N PHE A 485 -1.37 29.79 17.01
CA PHE A 485 -1.15 28.66 17.92
C PHE A 485 -2.16 27.56 17.62
N SER A 486 -1.70 26.33 17.51
CA SER A 486 -2.53 25.15 17.27
C SER A 486 -2.45 24.20 18.47
N ALA A 487 -3.60 23.66 18.89
CA ALA A 487 -3.66 22.63 19.92
C ALA A 487 -4.70 21.58 19.59
N GLY A 488 -4.41 20.33 19.88
CA GLY A 488 -5.33 19.22 19.66
C GLY A 488 -5.22 18.17 20.75
N LEU A 489 -6.32 17.49 21.02
CA LEU A 489 -6.43 16.40 21.99
C LEU A 489 -7.38 15.34 21.46
N ARG A 490 -7.03 14.07 21.62
CA ARG A 490 -7.90 12.92 21.37
C ARG A 490 -7.77 11.92 22.50
N TYR A 491 -8.91 11.46 22.98
CA TYR A 491 -9.01 10.27 23.82
C TYR A 491 -9.65 9.15 23.03
N ALA A 492 -9.04 7.97 23.03
CA ALA A 492 -9.55 6.81 22.33
C ALA A 492 -9.47 5.56 23.22
N THR A 493 -10.51 4.74 23.16
CA THR A 493 -10.56 3.41 23.74
C THR A 493 -10.58 2.40 22.60
N SER A 494 -9.88 1.28 22.76
CA SER A 494 -9.87 0.20 21.78
C SER A 494 -9.92 -1.14 22.50
N LYS A 495 -10.84 -2.02 22.09
CA LYS A 495 -10.91 -3.39 22.55
C LYS A 495 -10.67 -4.32 21.37
N LYS A 496 -9.69 -5.22 21.52
CA LYS A 496 -9.40 -6.26 20.54
C LYS A 496 -9.64 -7.62 21.16
N THR A 497 -10.36 -8.46 20.44
CA THR A 497 -10.50 -9.88 20.79
C THR A 497 -10.04 -10.73 19.63
N ALA A 498 -9.45 -11.87 19.93
CA ALA A 498 -9.11 -12.89 18.95
C ALA A 498 -9.48 -14.27 19.47
N SER A 499 -9.79 -15.16 18.53
CA SER A 499 -10.00 -16.59 18.75
C SER A 499 -9.19 -17.32 17.70
N LEU A 500 -8.10 -17.98 18.11
CA LEU A 500 -7.17 -18.68 17.23
C LEU A 500 -7.44 -20.19 17.29
N ASP A 501 -7.57 -20.81 16.11
CA ASP A 501 -7.78 -22.25 15.97
C ASP A 501 -6.84 -22.81 14.89
N HIS A 502 -5.79 -23.54 15.30
CA HIS A 502 -4.75 -24.05 14.41
C HIS A 502 -4.53 -25.57 14.59
N PRO A 503 -5.49 -26.43 14.24
CA PRO A 503 -5.29 -27.88 14.32
C PRO A 503 -4.33 -28.38 13.20
N PRO A 504 -3.42 -29.33 13.48
CA PRO A 504 -3.17 -29.97 14.77
C PRO A 504 -2.09 -29.28 15.61
N LEU A 505 -1.72 -28.02 15.32
CA LEU A 505 -0.66 -27.31 16.02
C LEU A 505 -1.01 -27.15 17.52
N PHE A 506 -2.26 -26.79 17.81
CA PHE A 506 -2.88 -26.86 19.13
C PHE A 506 -4.33 -27.33 19.00
N ASN A 507 -4.77 -28.13 20.01
CA ASN A 507 -6.04 -28.83 19.95
C ASN A 507 -7.20 -28.07 20.59
N GLU A 508 -6.97 -26.86 21.05
CA GLU A 508 -7.94 -25.99 21.69
C GLU A 508 -7.93 -24.63 21.05
N THR A 509 -9.11 -24.05 20.90
CA THR A 509 -9.24 -22.65 20.46
C THR A 509 -8.69 -21.73 21.54
N ILE A 510 -7.76 -20.82 21.16
CA ILE A 510 -7.08 -19.94 22.10
C ILE A 510 -7.67 -18.54 22.03
N PRO A 511 -8.38 -18.09 23.09
CA PRO A 511 -8.94 -16.74 23.14
C PRO A 511 -7.89 -15.72 23.61
N PHE A 512 -7.95 -14.53 23.03
CA PHE A 512 -7.22 -13.36 23.49
C PHE A 512 -8.15 -12.16 23.61
N SER A 513 -7.85 -11.29 24.59
CA SER A 513 -8.50 -9.98 24.71
C SER A 513 -7.47 -8.96 25.18
N VAL A 514 -7.48 -7.79 24.55
CA VAL A 514 -6.63 -6.66 24.89
C VAL A 514 -7.49 -5.40 24.86
N ASP A 515 -7.51 -4.67 25.97
CA ASP A 515 -8.12 -3.37 26.08
C ASP A 515 -7.00 -2.31 26.14
N ALA A 516 -7.17 -1.18 25.43
CA ALA A 516 -6.19 -0.09 25.39
C ALA A 516 -6.90 1.25 25.38
N ASP A 517 -6.54 2.09 26.34
CA ASP A 517 -6.92 3.51 26.39
C ASP A 517 -5.71 4.36 26.03
N ARG A 518 -5.93 5.45 25.30
CA ARG A 518 -4.83 6.32 24.87
C ARG A 518 -5.27 7.77 24.78
N VAL A 519 -4.30 8.65 24.98
CA VAL A 519 -4.43 10.09 24.78
C VAL A 519 -3.36 10.53 23.80
N ASP A 520 -3.77 11.06 22.68
CA ASP A 520 -2.89 11.72 21.72
C ASP A 520 -3.12 13.24 21.78
N TRP A 521 -2.03 14.01 21.64
CA TRP A 521 -2.11 15.46 21.68
C TRP A 521 -1.18 16.09 20.66
N LEU A 522 -1.46 17.33 20.30
CA LEU A 522 -0.65 18.16 19.43
C LEU A 522 -0.58 19.57 20.01
N ALA A 523 0.58 20.18 19.94
CA ALA A 523 0.79 21.60 20.14
C ALA A 523 1.67 22.15 19.03
N GLY A 524 1.28 23.28 18.45
CA GLY A 524 1.98 23.87 17.31
C GLY A 524 1.97 25.38 17.37
N LEU A 525 2.96 25.96 16.71
CA LEU A 525 3.11 27.40 16.52
C LEU A 525 3.52 27.65 15.09
N ASP A 526 2.85 28.55 14.40
CA ASP A 526 3.26 29.03 13.08
C ASP A 526 3.33 30.55 13.02
N TYR A 527 4.26 31.03 12.23
CA TYR A 527 4.53 32.45 12.06
C TYR A 527 4.69 32.82 10.59
N LYS A 528 3.85 33.75 10.11
CA LYS A 528 3.94 34.35 8.78
C LYS A 528 4.99 35.47 8.80
N PHE A 529 6.20 35.23 8.29
CA PHE A 529 7.24 36.25 8.17
C PHE A 529 6.83 37.30 7.13
N THR A 530 6.31 36.81 6.01
CA THR A 530 5.67 37.57 4.92
C THR A 530 4.43 36.82 4.45
N ASP A 531 3.68 37.38 3.52
CA ASP A 531 2.51 36.68 2.93
C ASP A 531 2.92 35.41 2.19
N ASN A 532 4.17 35.32 1.71
CA ASN A 532 4.69 34.21 0.93
C ASN A 532 5.75 33.35 1.68
N LEU A 533 5.92 33.56 2.99
CA LEU A 533 6.90 32.82 3.79
C LEU A 533 6.36 32.54 5.19
N MET A 534 6.11 31.29 5.49
CA MET A 534 5.67 30.81 6.79
C MET A 534 6.70 29.83 7.36
N GLY A 535 6.98 29.94 8.67
CA GLY A 535 7.70 28.95 9.43
C GLY A 535 6.79 28.34 10.50
N TYR A 536 6.99 27.08 10.84
CA TYR A 536 6.22 26.40 11.87
C TYR A 536 7.05 25.46 12.73
N PHE A 537 6.55 25.18 13.92
CA PHE A 537 7.05 24.16 14.82
C PHE A 537 5.89 23.43 15.47
N THR A 538 5.93 22.10 15.48
CA THR A 538 4.92 21.25 16.11
C THR A 538 5.54 20.17 16.98
N VAL A 539 4.85 19.84 18.07
CA VAL A 539 5.08 18.64 18.85
C VAL A 539 3.80 17.84 18.85
N SER A 540 3.86 16.58 18.47
CA SER A 540 2.67 15.73 18.40
C SER A 540 2.96 14.32 18.88
N THR A 541 1.95 13.67 19.43
CA THR A 541 2.01 12.25 19.78
C THR A 541 1.18 11.43 18.81
N GLY A 542 1.58 10.19 18.66
CA GLY A 542 0.83 9.18 17.96
C GLY A 542 0.98 7.84 18.64
N SER A 543 -0.06 7.03 18.55
CA SER A 543 -0.06 5.72 19.20
C SER A 543 -0.74 4.68 18.34
N ARG A 544 -0.35 3.43 18.52
CA ARG A 544 -0.98 2.24 17.99
C ARG A 544 -1.27 1.29 19.15
N PRO A 545 -2.50 0.77 19.30
CA PRO A 545 -2.85 -0.04 20.46
C PRO A 545 -2.03 -1.32 20.57
N ALA A 546 -1.94 -1.83 21.78
CA ALA A 546 -1.44 -3.17 22.05
C ALA A 546 -2.23 -4.23 21.27
N GLY A 547 -1.62 -5.37 21.04
CA GLY A 547 -2.24 -6.47 20.31
C GLY A 547 -1.56 -7.80 20.61
N ILE A 548 -1.78 -8.75 19.69
CA ILE A 548 -1.20 -10.09 19.76
C ILE A 548 -0.25 -10.32 18.59
N THR A 549 0.68 -11.27 18.75
CA THR A 549 1.55 -11.71 17.65
C THR A 549 0.71 -12.22 16.48
N THR A 550 1.04 -11.74 15.30
CA THR A 550 0.20 -11.80 14.11
C THR A 550 0.17 -13.18 13.46
N ILE A 551 1.30 -13.86 13.39
CA ILE A 551 1.45 -15.15 12.71
C ILE A 551 1.90 -16.17 13.74
N VAL A 552 1.08 -17.18 13.99
CA VAL A 552 1.32 -18.21 14.99
C VAL A 552 1.52 -19.57 14.32
N ASN A 553 2.78 -19.87 14.01
CA ASN A 553 3.19 -21.17 13.45
C ASN A 553 3.61 -22.18 14.52
N THR A 554 3.69 -21.75 15.77
CA THR A 554 3.98 -22.58 16.94
C THR A 554 3.36 -22.00 18.19
N ILE A 555 3.07 -22.85 19.20
CA ILE A 555 2.54 -22.37 20.49
C ILE A 555 3.49 -21.39 21.22
N TYR A 556 4.77 -21.39 20.86
CA TYR A 556 5.77 -20.49 21.45
C TYR A 556 5.65 -19.04 20.95
N GLN A 557 4.88 -18.82 19.89
CA GLN A 557 4.61 -17.48 19.33
C GLN A 557 3.39 -16.79 19.96
N LEU A 558 2.56 -17.55 20.70
CA LEU A 558 1.40 -16.99 21.39
C LEU A 558 1.82 -15.94 22.42
N SER A 559 1.63 -14.66 22.08
CA SER A 559 2.04 -13.55 22.92
C SER A 559 1.31 -12.27 22.60
N GLN A 560 1.18 -11.43 23.61
CA GLN A 560 0.76 -10.04 23.45
C GLN A 560 1.98 -9.13 23.28
N TYR A 561 1.82 -8.05 22.56
CA TYR A 561 2.79 -6.97 22.45
C TYR A 561 2.22 -5.67 23.02
N PRO A 562 3.09 -4.76 23.56
CA PRO A 562 2.66 -3.47 24.12
C PRO A 562 2.13 -2.52 23.04
N ALA A 563 1.47 -1.45 23.47
CA ALA A 563 1.19 -0.32 22.59
C ALA A 563 2.49 0.25 22.00
N GLU A 564 2.41 0.71 20.76
CA GLU A 564 3.47 1.50 20.13
C GLU A 564 3.14 2.98 20.33
N GLU A 565 4.10 3.73 20.83
CA GLU A 565 3.97 5.14 21.16
C GLU A 565 5.09 5.95 20.53
N LEU A 566 4.79 7.17 20.16
CA LEU A 566 5.70 8.09 19.50
C LEU A 566 5.44 9.52 19.93
N THR A 567 6.52 10.27 20.21
CA THR A 567 6.50 11.73 20.26
C THR A 567 7.35 12.28 19.13
N ALA A 568 6.75 13.10 18.27
CA ALA A 568 7.44 13.73 17.15
C ALA A 568 7.58 15.24 17.36
N TYR A 569 8.73 15.76 17.00
CA TYR A 569 9.07 17.17 16.93
C TYR A 569 9.32 17.50 15.47
N GLU A 570 8.62 18.50 14.93
CA GLU A 570 8.76 18.91 13.54
C GLU A 570 8.92 20.43 13.44
N ALA A 571 9.87 20.88 12.62
CA ALA A 571 10.03 22.27 12.23
C ALA A 571 10.04 22.37 10.71
N GLY A 572 9.36 23.36 10.14
CA GLY A 572 9.32 23.50 8.71
C GLY A 572 9.16 24.95 8.23
N ILE A 573 9.43 25.10 6.93
CA ILE A 573 9.27 26.36 6.19
C ILE A 573 8.47 26.08 4.93
N LYS A 574 7.47 26.93 4.66
CA LYS A 574 6.70 26.95 3.43
C LYS A 574 6.82 28.29 2.77
N SER A 575 7.15 28.32 1.47
CA SER A 575 7.43 29.56 0.77
C SER A 575 7.06 29.54 -0.70
N GLU A 576 6.64 30.70 -1.21
CA GLU A 576 6.39 30.96 -2.63
C GLU A 576 7.15 32.19 -3.09
N TRP A 577 7.73 32.12 -4.28
CA TRP A 577 8.65 33.12 -4.81
C TRP A 577 8.34 33.44 -6.26
N PHE A 578 8.79 34.60 -6.76
CA PHE A 578 8.71 34.99 -8.17
C PHE A 578 7.25 35.02 -8.69
N ASN A 579 6.34 35.66 -7.96
CA ASN A 579 4.90 35.68 -8.26
C ASN A 579 4.30 34.28 -8.37
N ASN A 580 4.58 33.44 -7.37
CA ASN A 580 4.13 32.05 -7.26
C ASN A 580 4.64 31.12 -8.39
N ARG A 581 5.74 31.47 -9.07
CA ARG A 581 6.40 30.59 -10.06
C ARG A 581 7.34 29.56 -9.41
N LEU A 582 7.70 29.71 -8.16
CA LEU A 582 8.51 28.77 -7.37
C LEU A 582 7.86 28.56 -6.02
N ARG A 583 7.54 27.31 -5.71
CA ARG A 583 7.07 26.86 -4.40
C ARG A 583 8.14 25.96 -3.79
N LEU A 584 8.54 26.23 -2.54
CA LEU A 584 9.56 25.48 -1.81
C LEU A 584 9.10 25.21 -0.39
N ASN A 585 9.01 23.94 -0.04
CA ASN A 585 8.65 23.45 1.28
C ASN A 585 9.78 22.58 1.84
N LEU A 586 10.16 22.85 3.09
CA LEU A 586 11.18 22.12 3.84
C LEU A 586 10.60 21.72 5.19
N ALA A 587 10.86 20.50 5.62
CA ALA A 587 10.56 20.04 6.97
C ALA A 587 11.73 19.22 7.53
N ALA A 588 12.01 19.38 8.82
CA ALA A 588 12.92 18.53 9.59
C ALA A 588 12.17 17.97 10.77
N PHE A 589 12.38 16.69 11.07
CA PHE A 589 11.70 16.00 12.15
C PHE A 589 12.63 15.14 12.99
N TYR A 590 12.25 14.95 14.24
CA TYR A 590 12.83 14.01 15.18
C TYR A 590 11.68 13.27 15.87
N SER A 591 11.78 11.96 15.94
CA SER A 591 10.76 11.05 16.49
C SER A 591 11.35 10.16 17.55
N ASP A 592 10.82 10.24 18.77
CA ASP A 592 11.19 9.41 19.91
C ASP A 592 10.13 8.34 20.14
N TYR A 593 10.56 7.08 20.10
CA TYR A 593 9.72 5.90 20.32
C TYR A 593 10.14 5.22 21.63
N PRO A 594 9.42 5.36 22.72
CA PRO A 594 9.61 4.53 23.92
C PRO A 594 9.39 3.04 23.62
N SER A 595 8.50 2.72 22.69
CA SER A 595 8.12 1.34 22.34
C SER A 595 7.78 1.23 20.86
N ARG A 596 8.77 1.03 19.99
CA ARG A 596 8.57 0.72 18.57
C ARG A 596 8.37 -0.78 18.41
N LEU A 597 7.35 -1.20 17.65
CA LEU A 597 7.09 -2.62 17.40
C LEU A 597 8.11 -3.18 16.40
N THR A 598 8.79 -4.24 16.85
CA THR A 598 9.78 -4.99 16.07
C THR A 598 9.55 -6.49 16.24
N SER A 599 10.06 -7.29 15.31
CA SER A 599 10.03 -8.76 15.46
C SER A 599 11.27 -9.24 16.18
N GLN A 600 11.07 -10.17 17.10
CA GLN A 600 12.13 -10.94 17.75
C GLN A 600 11.97 -12.41 17.41
N ALA A 601 13.00 -13.03 16.87
CA ALA A 601 13.01 -14.46 16.59
C ALA A 601 14.05 -15.21 17.45
N GLY A 602 13.86 -16.51 17.59
CA GLY A 602 14.74 -17.39 18.34
C GLY A 602 14.37 -18.84 18.16
N PHE A 603 14.97 -19.70 19.01
CA PHE A 603 14.68 -21.14 19.05
C PHE A 603 14.22 -21.54 20.45
N GLN A 604 13.40 -22.58 20.50
CA GLN A 604 12.95 -23.25 21.71
C GLN A 604 13.19 -24.74 21.53
N CYS A 605 13.64 -25.42 22.57
CA CYS A 605 13.78 -26.87 22.50
C CYS A 605 12.42 -27.55 22.68
N LEU A 606 12.15 -28.58 21.88
CA LEU A 606 10.92 -29.35 21.97
C LEU A 606 10.77 -29.98 23.37
N GLY A 607 9.60 -29.83 23.98
CA GLY A 607 9.29 -30.32 25.33
C GLY A 607 9.63 -29.35 26.46
N GLU A 608 10.23 -28.20 26.19
CA GLU A 608 10.35 -27.12 27.18
C GLU A 608 9.06 -26.27 27.22
N ALA A 609 8.67 -25.86 28.43
CA ALA A 609 7.54 -24.96 28.58
C ALA A 609 7.83 -23.60 27.91
N PRO A 610 6.84 -23.00 27.21
CA PRO A 610 7.01 -21.62 26.74
C PRO A 610 7.06 -20.70 27.96
N PRO A 611 7.78 -19.80 28.07
CA PRO A 611 8.70 -18.81 28.56
C PRO A 611 9.34 -19.04 29.95
N PRO A 612 10.38 -18.38 30.26
CA PRO A 612 10.89 -17.17 29.59
C PRO A 612 11.61 -17.50 28.28
N ARG A 613 11.18 -16.81 27.23
CA ARG A 613 11.75 -16.97 25.91
C ARG A 613 13.21 -16.59 25.93
N ARG A 614 14.08 -17.56 25.81
CA ARG A 614 15.49 -17.34 25.62
C ARG A 614 15.74 -17.25 24.10
N ARG A 615 16.68 -16.42 23.74
CA ARG A 615 17.31 -16.53 22.45
C ARG A 615 18.31 -17.67 22.53
N LEU A 616 17.84 -18.85 22.15
CA LEU A 616 18.69 -20.04 22.05
C LEU A 616 19.19 -20.16 20.61
N LEU A 617 20.41 -20.62 20.42
CA LEU A 617 20.86 -21.14 19.15
C LEU A 617 20.20 -22.50 18.95
N ALA A 618 19.90 -22.90 17.70
CA ALA A 618 19.38 -24.23 17.44
C ALA A 618 20.30 -25.34 17.98
N SER A 619 21.62 -25.09 17.98
CA SER A 619 22.66 -25.98 18.52
C SER A 619 22.59 -26.17 20.04
N GLU A 620 21.87 -25.36 20.77
CA GLU A 620 21.65 -25.50 22.23
C GLU A 620 20.56 -26.53 22.55
N CYS A 621 19.80 -26.98 21.52
CA CYS A 621 18.80 -28.01 21.64
C CYS A 621 19.34 -29.38 21.20
N PRO A 622 18.73 -30.49 21.68
CA PRO A 622 19.06 -31.83 21.16
C PRO A 622 18.90 -31.87 19.62
N PRO A 623 19.69 -32.68 18.91
CA PRO A 623 19.57 -32.82 17.47
C PRO A 623 18.13 -33.09 17.03
N GLY A 624 17.58 -32.28 16.11
CA GLY A 624 16.18 -32.37 15.66
C GLY A 624 15.15 -31.88 16.67
N GLY A 625 15.57 -31.32 17.82
CA GLY A 625 14.69 -30.87 18.89
C GLY A 625 14.54 -29.34 19.01
N ALA A 626 14.93 -28.54 18.01
CA ALA A 626 14.76 -27.10 18.00
C ALA A 626 13.56 -26.70 17.14
N ILE A 627 12.74 -25.77 17.63
CA ILE A 627 11.67 -25.14 16.88
C ILE A 627 11.89 -23.62 16.87
N GLY A 628 11.84 -23.02 15.69
CA GLY A 628 11.95 -21.57 15.54
C GLY A 628 10.67 -20.87 15.97
N TRP A 629 10.79 -19.67 16.54
CA TRP A 629 9.68 -18.80 16.87
C TRP A 629 9.99 -17.35 16.52
N SER A 630 8.97 -16.58 16.19
CA SER A 630 9.04 -15.13 16.00
C SER A 630 7.86 -14.45 16.68
N ILE A 631 8.12 -13.40 17.44
CA ILE A 631 7.10 -12.64 18.16
C ILE A 631 7.29 -11.15 17.94
N THR A 632 6.23 -10.40 18.15
CA THR A 632 6.29 -8.92 18.15
C THR A 632 6.62 -8.43 19.56
N ILE A 633 7.58 -7.52 19.66
CA ILE A 633 7.98 -6.86 20.91
C ILE A 633 8.08 -5.35 20.70
N GLY A 634 8.00 -4.58 21.79
CA GLY A 634 8.32 -3.15 21.79
C GLY A 634 9.79 -2.90 22.12
N THR A 635 10.46 -2.05 21.36
CA THR A 635 11.85 -1.61 21.59
C THR A 635 11.97 -0.10 21.44
N PRO A 636 12.77 0.58 22.29
CA PRO A 636 13.06 2.00 22.10
C PRO A 636 13.69 2.27 20.73
N ALA A 637 13.36 3.40 20.13
CA ALA A 637 13.94 3.83 18.86
C ALA A 637 13.88 5.35 18.70
N GLU A 638 14.84 5.90 17.98
CA GLU A 638 14.88 7.32 17.60
C GLU A 638 15.11 7.45 16.10
N ILE A 639 14.31 8.29 15.43
CA ILE A 639 14.39 8.52 13.99
C ILE A 639 14.40 10.03 13.74
N GLU A 640 15.35 10.49 12.93
CA GLU A 640 15.37 11.87 12.45
C GLU A 640 15.36 11.93 10.93
N GLY A 641 14.98 13.07 10.38
CA GLY A 641 14.98 13.22 8.94
C GLY A 641 14.68 14.63 8.43
N VAL A 642 14.84 14.77 7.12
CA VAL A 642 14.58 16.00 6.39
C VAL A 642 13.77 15.70 5.15
N GLU A 643 12.87 16.59 4.79
CA GLU A 643 11.98 16.50 3.62
C GLU A 643 12.03 17.80 2.82
N LEU A 644 12.11 17.64 1.50
CA LEU A 644 12.13 18.74 0.53
C LEU A 644 11.04 18.51 -0.51
N GLU A 645 10.27 19.55 -0.81
CA GLU A 645 9.37 19.60 -1.95
C GLU A 645 9.56 20.94 -2.67
N LEU A 646 9.79 20.87 -3.96
CA LEU A 646 9.95 22.04 -4.83
C LEU A 646 9.13 21.86 -6.10
N THR A 647 8.37 22.88 -6.47
CA THR A 647 7.69 23.00 -7.75
C THR A 647 8.03 24.35 -8.36
N ALA A 648 8.44 24.36 -9.62
CA ALA A 648 8.79 25.59 -10.32
C ALA A 648 8.26 25.61 -11.75
N GLU A 649 7.75 26.76 -12.16
CA GLU A 649 7.40 27.09 -13.55
C GLU A 649 8.21 28.34 -14.00
N PRO A 650 9.51 28.17 -14.26
CA PRO A 650 10.38 29.30 -14.55
C PRO A 650 10.00 30.09 -15.82
N ILE A 651 9.40 29.42 -16.79
CA ILE A 651 8.76 29.99 -17.98
C ILE A 651 7.44 29.27 -18.20
N ASP A 652 6.50 29.90 -18.88
CA ASP A 652 5.17 29.39 -19.12
C ASP A 652 5.22 28.00 -19.78
N GLY A 653 4.53 27.05 -19.19
CA GLY A 653 4.43 25.66 -19.63
C GLY A 653 5.64 24.78 -19.31
N LEU A 654 6.75 25.31 -18.74
CA LEU A 654 7.89 24.51 -18.29
C LEU A 654 7.76 24.24 -16.79
N LEU A 655 7.30 23.06 -16.44
CA LEU A 655 7.12 22.62 -15.07
C LEU A 655 8.27 21.72 -14.61
N PHE A 656 8.88 22.06 -13.49
CA PHE A 656 9.87 21.26 -12.79
C PHE A 656 9.38 20.90 -11.40
N ASN A 657 9.44 19.61 -11.04
CA ASN A 657 9.12 19.10 -9.72
C ASN A 657 10.36 18.40 -9.14
N LEU A 658 10.63 18.63 -7.87
CA LEU A 658 11.63 17.90 -7.10
C LEU A 658 11.07 17.57 -5.73
N SER A 659 11.17 16.32 -5.33
CA SER A 659 10.89 15.89 -3.97
C SER A 659 12.01 15.01 -3.45
N GLY A 660 12.29 15.08 -2.16
CA GLY A 660 13.32 14.25 -1.55
C GLY A 660 13.14 14.11 -0.06
N GLY A 661 13.44 12.94 0.44
CA GLY A 661 13.39 12.59 1.85
C GLY A 661 14.66 11.89 2.29
N TYR A 662 15.11 12.23 3.48
CA TYR A 662 16.19 11.55 4.21
C TYR A 662 15.65 11.12 5.56
N ASN A 663 15.84 9.84 5.89
CA ASN A 663 15.54 9.27 7.20
C ASN A 663 16.78 8.65 7.78
N HIS A 664 17.08 8.95 9.03
CA HIS A 664 18.16 8.34 9.76
C HIS A 664 17.67 7.74 11.07
N PHE A 665 18.00 6.47 11.26
CA PHE A 665 17.71 5.74 12.48
C PHE A 665 18.89 5.91 13.45
N ILE A 666 18.71 6.69 14.52
CA ILE A 666 19.78 7.04 15.45
C ILE A 666 20.01 5.93 16.46
N ASN A 667 18.94 5.42 17.07
CA ASN A 667 19.02 4.49 18.19
C ASN A 667 17.86 3.49 18.18
N GLY A 668 18.14 2.37 18.60
CA GLY A 668 17.41 1.16 18.85
C GLY A 668 18.43 0.14 19.27
N VAL A 669 19.61 0.64 19.65
CA VAL A 669 20.81 -0.16 19.78
C VAL A 669 20.82 -0.86 21.12
N LYS A 670 20.62 -2.13 21.02
CA LYS A 670 21.17 -3.09 21.93
C LYS A 670 22.45 -3.66 21.31
N GLU A 671 23.35 -4.18 22.12
CA GLU A 671 24.57 -4.85 21.66
C GLU A 671 24.22 -5.95 20.63
N PRO A 672 25.10 -6.20 19.65
CA PRO A 672 24.94 -7.29 18.72
C PRO A 672 24.68 -8.61 19.46
N GLY A 673 23.48 -9.18 19.28
CA GLY A 673 23.08 -10.40 19.98
C GLY A 673 21.95 -10.23 20.99
N GLU A 674 21.60 -9.01 21.41
CA GLU A 674 20.44 -8.77 22.27
C GLU A 674 19.12 -8.78 21.51
N PRO A 675 18.01 -9.20 22.17
CA PRO A 675 16.68 -9.14 21.58
C PRO A 675 16.33 -7.73 21.11
N GLY A 676 15.87 -7.61 19.88
CA GLY A 676 15.51 -6.32 19.27
C GLY A 676 16.69 -5.50 18.73
N TYR A 677 17.90 -6.06 18.69
CA TYR A 677 19.00 -5.43 17.98
C TYR A 677 18.64 -5.23 16.50
N LEU A 678 18.59 -3.98 16.10
CA LEU A 678 18.66 -3.57 14.70
C LEU A 678 20.03 -2.93 14.49
N ALA A 679 20.80 -3.39 13.51
CA ALA A 679 22.03 -2.69 13.18
C ALA A 679 21.70 -1.25 12.78
N PRO A 680 22.48 -0.25 13.20
CA PRO A 680 22.30 1.12 12.75
C PRO A 680 22.21 1.20 11.22
N GLY A 681 21.23 1.93 10.70
CA GLY A 681 21.00 2.05 9.26
C GLY A 681 20.21 0.91 8.59
N ASN A 682 19.68 -0.05 9.33
CA ASN A 682 18.89 -1.17 8.79
C ASN A 682 17.38 -0.99 9.01
N LEU A 683 16.79 0.03 8.40
CA LEU A 683 15.34 0.09 8.23
C LEU A 683 14.96 -0.68 6.95
N PRO A 684 13.81 -1.37 6.91
CA PRO A 684 13.28 -1.98 5.68
C PRO A 684 12.70 -0.91 4.74
N MET A 685 13.36 0.23 4.65
CA MET A 685 13.04 1.33 3.76
C MET A 685 14.33 2.08 3.38
N PRO A 686 14.36 2.77 2.23
CA PRO A 686 15.54 3.55 1.85
C PRO A 686 15.78 4.70 2.82
N GLU A 687 17.04 4.97 3.18
CA GLU A 687 17.40 6.18 3.93
C GLU A 687 17.14 7.45 3.12
N VAL A 688 17.32 7.36 1.80
CA VAL A 688 17.07 8.47 0.87
C VAL A 688 16.13 8.01 -0.22
N ASN A 689 15.05 8.75 -0.41
CA ASN A 689 14.26 8.69 -1.63
C ASN A 689 14.17 10.08 -2.25
N ALA A 690 14.27 10.18 -3.58
CA ALA A 690 14.16 11.43 -4.30
C ALA A 690 13.48 11.23 -5.65
N SER A 691 12.72 12.22 -6.08
CA SER A 691 12.04 12.23 -7.38
C SER A 691 12.25 13.59 -8.05
N ALA A 692 12.59 13.59 -9.33
CA ALA A 692 12.68 14.80 -10.14
C ALA A 692 11.89 14.61 -11.43
N GLY A 693 11.02 15.57 -11.76
CA GLY A 693 10.20 15.56 -12.97
C GLY A 693 10.38 16.85 -13.76
N LEU A 694 10.40 16.73 -15.06
CA LEU A 694 10.45 17.85 -16.01
C LEU A 694 9.39 17.65 -17.08
N GLN A 695 8.53 18.66 -17.28
CA GLN A 695 7.47 18.68 -18.28
C GLN A 695 7.52 19.99 -19.04
N TYR A 696 7.21 19.96 -20.34
CA TYR A 696 7.10 21.18 -21.14
C TYR A 696 5.88 21.12 -22.07
N GLU A 697 5.05 22.16 -22.03
CA GLU A 697 3.90 22.31 -22.91
C GLU A 697 4.29 23.07 -24.18
N ILE A 698 4.14 22.39 -25.32
CA ILE A 698 4.52 22.93 -26.64
C ILE A 698 3.26 23.03 -27.48
N PRO A 699 2.79 24.26 -27.83
CA PRO A 699 1.74 24.41 -28.81
C PRO A 699 2.18 23.85 -30.17
N LEU A 700 1.45 22.89 -30.74
CA LEU A 700 1.83 22.20 -31.98
C LEU A 700 0.58 21.75 -32.74
N PHE A 701 0.50 22.06 -34.03
CA PHE A 701 -0.57 21.62 -34.97
C PHE A 701 -1.99 21.85 -34.46
N GLY A 702 -2.26 22.98 -33.80
CA GLY A 702 -3.56 23.32 -33.23
C GLY A 702 -3.88 22.60 -31.90
N GLY A 703 -2.99 21.78 -31.43
CA GLY A 703 -3.05 21.11 -30.15
C GLY A 703 -1.91 21.51 -29.21
N THR A 704 -1.69 20.69 -28.15
CA THR A 704 -0.56 20.86 -27.22
C THR A 704 0.17 19.53 -27.07
N LEU A 705 1.48 19.54 -27.37
CA LEU A 705 2.38 18.42 -27.12
C LEU A 705 3.07 18.62 -25.78
N THR A 706 3.00 17.62 -24.91
CA THR A 706 3.56 17.68 -23.55
C THR A 706 4.50 16.48 -23.31
N PRO A 707 5.82 16.63 -23.62
CA PRO A 707 6.83 15.68 -23.16
C PRO A 707 7.05 15.83 -21.65
N ARG A 708 7.22 14.71 -20.96
CA ARG A 708 7.57 14.61 -19.54
C ARG A 708 8.59 13.52 -19.31
N VAL A 709 9.53 13.75 -18.39
CA VAL A 709 10.48 12.76 -17.88
C VAL A 709 10.52 12.86 -16.37
N ASP A 710 10.43 11.71 -15.70
CA ASP A 710 10.55 11.59 -14.25
C ASP A 710 11.68 10.60 -13.91
N ALA A 711 12.54 10.98 -12.96
CA ALA A 711 13.60 10.15 -12.41
C ALA A 711 13.36 9.95 -10.92
N ASN A 712 13.27 8.70 -10.49
CA ASN A 712 13.01 8.31 -9.11
C ASN A 712 14.21 7.54 -8.57
N TYR A 713 14.86 8.07 -7.55
CA TYR A 713 16.01 7.48 -6.86
C TYR A 713 15.58 6.90 -5.52
N MET A 714 16.07 5.70 -5.22
CA MET A 714 16.01 5.07 -3.90
C MET A 714 17.41 4.62 -3.51
N SER A 715 17.83 4.94 -2.29
CA SER A 715 19.08 4.42 -1.74
C SER A 715 18.98 2.92 -1.46
N LYS A 716 20.09 2.30 -1.09
CA LYS A 716 20.08 0.89 -0.71
C LYS A 716 19.10 0.61 0.42
N GLN A 717 18.50 -0.56 0.39
CA GLN A 717 17.55 -1.05 1.42
C GLN A 717 18.05 -2.39 1.93
N THR A 718 18.01 -2.57 3.25
CA THR A 718 18.39 -3.83 3.87
C THR A 718 17.19 -4.48 4.53
N PHE A 719 16.80 -5.64 4.04
CA PHE A 719 15.69 -6.43 4.55
C PHE A 719 16.22 -7.39 5.62
N VAL A 720 16.30 -6.92 6.86
CA VAL A 720 16.86 -7.72 7.97
C VAL A 720 15.79 -8.70 8.46
N PHE A 721 15.86 -9.92 7.97
CA PHE A 721 15.23 -11.04 8.65
C PHE A 721 16.16 -11.52 9.77
N GLN A 722 15.66 -11.63 11.00
CA GLN A 722 16.49 -12.04 12.13
C GLN A 722 17.11 -13.44 11.93
N ALA A 723 16.47 -14.27 11.10
CA ALA A 723 16.99 -15.58 10.72
C ALA A 723 18.24 -15.48 9.80
N SER A 724 18.39 -14.43 8.97
CA SER A 724 19.55 -14.25 8.10
C SER A 724 20.85 -13.96 8.86
N ARG A 725 20.76 -13.51 10.12
CA ARG A 725 21.92 -13.31 10.98
C ARG A 725 22.51 -14.61 11.51
N LEU A 726 21.76 -15.70 11.41
CA LEU A 726 22.24 -17.04 11.72
C LEU A 726 22.95 -17.69 10.51
N SER A 727 22.89 -17.03 9.33
CA SER A 727 23.59 -17.44 8.11
C SER A 727 24.92 -16.66 7.98
N PRO A 728 26.06 -17.36 7.84
CA PRO A 728 27.37 -16.72 7.69
C PRO A 728 27.59 -16.01 6.34
N THR A 729 26.64 -16.05 5.41
CA THR A 729 26.81 -15.65 4.00
C THR A 729 26.27 -14.27 3.61
N GLY A 730 25.85 -13.49 4.52
CA GLY A 730 25.58 -12.09 4.68
C GLY A 730 25.15 -11.08 3.61
N PRO A 731 25.42 -11.00 2.33
CA PRO A 731 25.08 -9.79 1.57
C PRO A 731 23.77 -9.80 0.76
N LEU A 732 22.98 -10.86 0.79
CA LEU A 732 21.80 -11.02 -0.09
C LEU A 732 20.50 -10.51 0.52
N ASP A 733 20.54 -9.81 1.62
CA ASP A 733 19.43 -9.10 2.26
C ASP A 733 19.31 -7.64 1.80
N THR A 734 20.14 -7.22 0.86
CA THR A 734 20.24 -5.81 0.46
C THR A 734 19.85 -5.61 -1.00
N VAL A 735 18.85 -4.78 -1.24
CA VAL A 735 18.55 -4.22 -2.56
C VAL A 735 19.47 -3.01 -2.78
N PRO A 736 20.33 -3.00 -3.81
CA PRO A 736 21.19 -1.87 -4.11
C PRO A 736 20.41 -0.61 -4.45
N GLY A 737 20.99 0.56 -4.14
CA GLY A 737 20.42 1.83 -4.57
C GLY A 737 20.27 1.89 -6.09
N HIS A 738 19.15 2.47 -6.55
CA HIS A 738 18.83 2.51 -7.97
C HIS A 738 18.04 3.76 -8.35
N THR A 739 18.09 4.09 -9.64
CA THR A 739 17.29 5.15 -10.25
C THR A 739 16.42 4.55 -11.34
N ILE A 740 15.13 4.85 -11.32
CA ILE A 740 14.17 4.49 -12.36
C ILE A 740 13.77 5.74 -13.11
N VAL A 741 13.86 5.67 -14.42
CA VAL A 741 13.47 6.77 -15.32
C VAL A 741 12.21 6.38 -16.06
N ASN A 742 11.19 7.24 -15.99
CA ASN A 742 9.96 7.12 -16.76
C ASN A 742 9.87 8.28 -17.75
N ALA A 743 9.24 8.07 -18.90
CA ALA A 743 9.04 9.11 -19.90
C ALA A 743 7.62 9.02 -20.47
N GLN A 744 7.03 10.18 -20.76
CA GLN A 744 5.71 10.27 -21.36
C GLN A 744 5.67 11.36 -22.42
N LEU A 745 4.91 11.11 -23.47
CA LEU A 745 4.60 12.08 -24.51
C LEU A 745 3.08 12.13 -24.67
N ALA A 746 2.47 13.21 -24.24
CA ALA A 746 1.04 13.44 -24.36
C ALA A 746 0.77 14.46 -25.48
N TYR A 747 -0.27 14.22 -26.26
CA TYR A 747 -0.73 15.16 -27.28
C TYR A 747 -2.24 15.36 -27.14
N GLN A 748 -2.62 16.62 -26.83
CA GLN A 748 -4.02 17.05 -26.77
C GLN A 748 -4.41 17.67 -28.10
N PHE A 749 -5.57 17.26 -28.67
CA PHE A 749 -6.02 17.69 -29.99
C PHE A 749 -7.55 17.71 -30.11
N GLY A 750 -8.04 18.16 -31.28
CA GLY A 750 -9.46 18.39 -31.57
C GLY A 750 -9.90 19.81 -31.25
N ASP A 751 -11.06 20.21 -31.78
CA ASP A 751 -11.55 21.60 -31.72
C ASP A 751 -11.68 22.15 -30.29
N THR A 752 -12.04 21.28 -29.33
CA THR A 752 -12.16 21.59 -27.90
C THR A 752 -11.00 21.02 -27.06
N ARG A 753 -9.92 20.53 -27.70
CA ARG A 753 -8.82 19.78 -27.03
C ARG A 753 -9.35 18.60 -26.18
N SER A 754 -10.46 18.03 -26.56
CA SER A 754 -11.13 16.97 -25.84
C SER A 754 -10.56 15.57 -26.09
N TRP A 755 -9.65 15.41 -27.03
CA TRP A 755 -8.91 14.19 -27.28
C TRP A 755 -7.48 14.31 -26.73
N GLN A 756 -7.00 13.23 -26.16
CA GLN A 756 -5.63 13.10 -25.71
C GLN A 756 -5.07 11.73 -26.12
N ALA A 757 -3.93 11.73 -26.78
CA ALA A 757 -3.14 10.53 -27.06
C ALA A 757 -1.88 10.57 -26.20
N VAL A 758 -1.58 9.50 -25.48
CA VAL A 758 -0.42 9.41 -24.58
C VAL A 758 0.40 8.19 -24.94
N LEU A 759 1.69 8.38 -25.15
CA LEU A 759 2.67 7.31 -25.22
C LEU A 759 3.55 7.40 -23.97
N ALA A 760 3.51 6.38 -23.14
CA ALA A 760 4.29 6.30 -21.92
C ALA A 760 5.28 5.12 -21.98
N ALA A 761 6.45 5.32 -21.38
CA ALA A 761 7.45 4.28 -21.14
C ALA A 761 7.87 4.33 -19.68
N THR A 762 7.70 3.23 -18.96
CA THR A 762 8.19 3.06 -17.59
C THR A 762 9.49 2.27 -17.60
N ASN A 763 10.37 2.54 -16.64
CA ASN A 763 11.70 1.94 -16.54
C ASN A 763 12.47 2.03 -17.90
N VAL A 764 12.56 3.22 -18.47
CA VAL A 764 13.16 3.46 -19.81
C VAL A 764 14.58 2.91 -19.94
N THR A 765 15.33 2.91 -18.84
CA THR A 765 16.71 2.41 -18.76
C THR A 765 16.79 0.89 -18.64
N ASP A 766 15.64 0.19 -18.57
CA ASP A 766 15.54 -1.27 -18.43
C ASP A 766 16.32 -1.77 -17.21
N LYS A 767 16.20 -1.05 -16.10
CA LYS A 767 16.90 -1.38 -14.86
C LYS A 767 16.31 -2.64 -14.24
N TYR A 768 17.15 -3.65 -14.02
CA TYR A 768 16.83 -4.84 -13.25
C TYR A 768 17.01 -4.55 -11.77
N TYR A 769 15.94 -4.68 -10.97
CA TYR A 769 15.95 -4.42 -9.52
C TYR A 769 14.81 -5.16 -8.83
N PHE A 770 14.86 -5.22 -7.49
CA PHE A 770 13.82 -5.83 -6.66
C PHE A 770 13.04 -4.76 -5.89
N HIS A 771 11.74 -4.95 -5.77
CA HIS A 771 10.91 -4.16 -4.87
C HIS A 771 11.17 -4.55 -3.41
N THR A 772 11.31 -5.84 -3.14
CA THR A 772 11.59 -6.39 -1.82
C THR A 772 12.36 -7.68 -1.96
N LEU A 773 13.14 -8.00 -0.93
CA LEU A 773 13.71 -9.33 -0.71
C LEU A 773 13.06 -9.93 0.52
N PHE A 774 12.87 -11.24 0.51
CA PHE A 774 12.32 -11.98 1.64
C PHE A 774 12.96 -13.36 1.75
N TRP A 775 12.84 -13.97 2.91
CA TRP A 775 13.25 -15.33 3.09
C TRP A 775 12.19 -16.27 2.50
N GLY A 776 12.50 -16.79 1.34
CA GLY A 776 11.76 -17.85 0.72
C GLY A 776 12.06 -19.16 1.42
N SER A 777 11.42 -19.44 2.56
CA SER A 777 11.78 -20.54 3.44
C SER A 777 13.19 -20.38 4.08
N THR A 778 13.58 -21.37 4.86
CA THR A 778 14.82 -21.35 5.65
C THR A 778 16.12 -21.57 4.87
N VAL A 779 16.04 -21.83 3.56
CA VAL A 779 17.19 -22.21 2.72
C VAL A 779 17.43 -21.30 1.53
N ALA A 780 16.67 -20.22 1.40
CA ALA A 780 16.70 -19.39 0.22
C ALA A 780 16.40 -17.92 0.49
N THR A 781 16.97 -17.06 -0.32
CA THR A 781 16.50 -15.68 -0.49
C THR A 781 15.73 -15.57 -1.79
N ALA A 782 14.52 -15.08 -1.71
CA ALA A 782 13.69 -14.76 -2.84
C ALA A 782 13.39 -13.25 -2.89
N GLY A 783 12.88 -12.77 -4.00
CA GLY A 783 12.53 -11.37 -4.15
C GLY A 783 11.42 -11.15 -5.15
N VAL A 784 10.64 -10.11 -4.93
CA VAL A 784 9.68 -9.59 -5.91
C VAL A 784 10.44 -8.68 -6.87
N ILE A 785 10.64 -9.19 -8.08
CA ILE A 785 11.36 -8.43 -9.12
C ILE A 785 10.44 -7.35 -9.70
N ALA A 786 10.99 -6.19 -9.99
CA ALA A 786 10.28 -5.12 -10.65
C ALA A 786 10.08 -5.41 -12.17
N PRO A 787 9.05 -4.84 -12.81
CA PRO A 787 8.85 -4.99 -14.23
C PRO A 787 10.04 -4.48 -15.05
N PRO A 788 10.36 -5.14 -16.20
CA PRO A 788 11.29 -4.59 -17.17
C PRO A 788 10.74 -3.28 -17.77
N ARG A 789 11.42 -2.71 -18.73
CA ARG A 789 10.89 -1.57 -19.50
C ARG A 789 9.57 -1.94 -20.16
N GLU A 790 8.55 -1.11 -19.90
CA GLU A 790 7.21 -1.30 -20.46
C GLU A 790 6.75 -0.06 -21.22
N TYR A 791 5.92 -0.27 -22.23
CA TYR A 791 5.31 0.78 -23.05
C TYR A 791 3.80 0.70 -22.95
N THR A 792 3.16 1.88 -22.94
CA THR A 792 1.68 1.97 -22.94
C THR A 792 1.26 3.11 -23.86
N PHE A 793 0.31 2.84 -24.74
CA PHE A 793 -0.40 3.83 -25.53
C PHE A 793 -1.80 4.00 -24.97
N THR A 794 -2.20 5.23 -24.65
CA THR A 794 -3.53 5.57 -24.16
C THR A 794 -4.20 6.56 -25.07
N LEU A 795 -5.44 6.30 -25.43
CA LEU A 795 -6.32 7.28 -26.09
C LEU A 795 -7.47 7.62 -25.16
N ARG A 796 -7.67 8.92 -24.92
CA ARG A 796 -8.71 9.46 -24.04
C ARG A 796 -9.57 10.46 -24.79
N LYS A 797 -10.88 10.40 -24.55
CA LYS A 797 -11.87 11.40 -24.93
C LYS A 797 -12.50 11.97 -23.68
N SER A 798 -12.43 13.27 -23.50
CA SER A 798 -13.18 14.04 -22.50
C SER A 798 -14.33 14.78 -23.16
N PHE A 799 -15.41 15.02 -22.45
CA PHE A 799 -16.61 15.69 -22.95
C PHE A 799 -17.33 16.42 -21.83
#